data_ea387aabb094cbc8749659901eebd5b1
#
_entry.id   ea387aabb094cbc8749659901eebd5b1
#
_cell.length_a   1.000
_cell.length_b   1.000
_cell.length_c   1.000
_cell.angle_alpha   90.00
_cell.angle_beta   90.00
_cell.angle_gamma   90.00
#
_symmetry.space_group_name_H-M   'P 1'
#
loop_
_entity.id
_entity.type
_entity.pdbx_description
1 polymer ?
#
loop_
_entity_poly.entity_id
_entity_poly.type
_entity_poly.pdbx_seq_one_letter_code
_entity_poly.pdbx_strand_id
1 'polypeptide(L)'
;MFEAARLHDGIEHTGALGGLLAGAVIGIAMAVAGAALIVCTAGLGAILLGVVLSIGAGAAPAMGESWGAARTTPAGDIMQTGCSPNVFINGRNAALATQTTAKCENHPAPILIADGSTNVFINGHPAARKGDKVTCGAKIGTGSNNVFIGGGTKRYLKVNEEVPEALRVAVDIAIIVASMGRAGLPMLTKGLAQGLKAVAPCALKVAALAGGSYLFGRFVAGPAINGVIGGFSGNPVDLTSGRKLLLEEGETDFALPGLMPIEWSRFYASDLNVDSVLGKGWVLPWEQSLRRNGSFVYLIDNQGRSVPFVNVEPGHSIYNPYEQMHLVRTQGGHYMLQTQDNIFFYFGEVPNDSKPVPLQRIENALGHYLHFSRTEEGTLTDISATGNVHVHLQYEHPLGRLTSVKRIVNKEAVETLARYHYDDNGQLSDVYNRNGDSIRSFSYTDGVMTRHSNALGLDCYYRWETIDGQPRVVEHWTSDGEHYHYRYDFKQRTSWAVDVLGRELEVHYNEDRRVTSGRDYGGEHYTIDIDENGNITGLVLPDDNTLTFKYDHLSRLVEETDPLGRKITYKHHLATTLVTQTTYPDGSTWKARYDSRGNLLIETDALGHKTEYLNSEDGLPHTIIDATYKSKYLWWNSLAQVVRFQDCSGKDT
;
A
#
# COMPACT_ATOMS: atom_id res chain seq x y z
N MET A 1 26.65 -27.28 -10.74
CA MET A 1 26.70 -28.76 -10.76
C MET A 1 25.86 -29.25 -9.59
N PHE A 2 25.04 -30.26 -9.79
CA PHE A 2 24.11 -30.80 -8.79
C PHE A 2 24.54 -32.22 -8.38
N GLU A 3 24.33 -32.59 -7.12
CA GLU A 3 24.61 -33.93 -6.62
C GLU A 3 23.81 -34.97 -7.43
N ALA A 4 24.46 -36.05 -7.88
CA ALA A 4 23.82 -37.09 -8.68
C ALA A 4 22.82 -37.90 -7.82
N ALA A 5 21.61 -38.11 -8.33
CA ALA A 5 20.58 -38.93 -7.66
C ALA A 5 20.75 -40.42 -7.95
N ARG A 6 20.41 -41.25 -6.93
CA ARG A 6 20.67 -42.70 -6.92
C ARG A 6 19.50 -43.43 -6.26
N LEU A 7 19.47 -44.70 -6.46
CA LEU A 7 18.61 -45.61 -5.72
C LEU A 7 18.69 -45.37 -4.20
N HIS A 8 17.55 -45.28 -3.53
CA HIS A 8 17.38 -44.98 -2.11
C HIS A 8 17.81 -43.59 -1.69
N ASP A 9 18.02 -42.67 -2.62
CA ASP A 9 18.09 -41.25 -2.26
C ASP A 9 16.68 -40.75 -1.92
N GLY A 10 16.58 -39.97 -0.83
CA GLY A 10 15.30 -39.52 -0.30
C GLY A 10 14.63 -38.49 -1.19
N ILE A 11 13.31 -38.50 -1.23
CA ILE A 11 12.49 -37.42 -1.74
C ILE A 11 11.83 -36.66 -0.59
N GLU A 12 11.56 -35.41 -0.82
CA GLU A 12 10.97 -34.51 0.19
C GLU A 12 9.89 -33.63 -0.41
N HIS A 13 8.80 -33.43 0.32
CA HIS A 13 7.83 -32.41 0.06
C HIS A 13 8.24 -31.11 0.74
N THR A 14 7.94 -29.99 0.10
CA THR A 14 8.11 -28.70 0.74
C THR A 14 6.89 -28.38 1.62
N GLY A 15 7.07 -27.49 2.58
CA GLY A 15 5.96 -26.96 3.36
C GLY A 15 5.18 -25.85 2.63
N ALA A 16 5.36 -25.72 1.30
CA ALA A 16 4.81 -24.61 0.51
C ALA A 16 3.29 -24.49 0.64
N LEU A 17 2.54 -25.59 0.57
CA LEU A 17 1.09 -25.58 0.76
C LEU A 17 0.69 -25.12 2.17
N GLY A 18 1.34 -25.66 3.19
CA GLY A 18 1.11 -25.23 4.58
C GLY A 18 1.50 -23.79 4.81
N GLY A 19 2.61 -23.36 4.20
CA GLY A 19 3.07 -21.97 4.22
C GLY A 19 2.10 -21.02 3.52
N LEU A 20 1.61 -21.38 2.32
CA LEU A 20 0.58 -20.61 1.61
C LEU A 20 -0.68 -20.46 2.47
N LEU A 21 -1.18 -21.54 3.06
CA LEU A 21 -2.38 -21.51 3.91
C LEU A 21 -2.16 -20.69 5.18
N ALA A 22 -0.98 -20.81 5.82
CA ALA A 22 -0.64 -19.99 6.98
C ALA A 22 -0.51 -18.51 6.59
N GLY A 23 0.15 -18.21 5.48
CA GLY A 23 0.24 -16.88 4.92
C GLY A 23 -1.14 -16.33 4.53
N ALA A 24 -2.02 -17.16 3.98
CA ALA A 24 -3.41 -16.78 3.68
C ALA A 24 -4.19 -16.39 4.95
N VAL A 25 -4.07 -17.17 6.02
CA VAL A 25 -4.71 -16.85 7.32
C VAL A 25 -4.17 -15.54 7.87
N ILE A 26 -2.85 -15.32 7.80
CA ILE A 26 -2.21 -14.06 8.20
C ILE A 26 -2.69 -12.94 7.29
N GLY A 27 -2.69 -13.13 5.97
CA GLY A 27 -3.14 -12.16 4.99
C GLY A 27 -4.61 -11.78 5.18
N ILE A 28 -5.50 -12.76 5.39
CA ILE A 28 -6.92 -12.52 5.71
C ILE A 28 -7.05 -11.78 7.06
N ALA A 29 -6.29 -12.19 8.08
CA ALA A 29 -6.30 -11.52 9.38
C ALA A 29 -5.80 -10.07 9.28
N MET A 30 -4.75 -9.81 8.50
CA MET A 30 -4.24 -8.47 8.23
C MET A 30 -5.23 -7.66 7.40
N ALA A 31 -5.86 -8.26 6.38
CA ALA A 31 -6.89 -7.62 5.57
C ALA A 31 -8.13 -7.27 6.41
N VAL A 32 -8.58 -8.19 7.27
CA VAL A 32 -9.71 -7.96 8.21
C VAL A 32 -9.32 -6.96 9.28
N ALA A 33 -8.10 -7.00 9.81
CA ALA A 33 -7.59 -6.01 10.77
C ALA A 33 -7.45 -4.63 10.10
N GLY A 34 -6.95 -4.57 8.86
CA GLY A 34 -6.92 -3.37 8.05
C GLY A 34 -8.32 -2.83 7.78
N ALA A 35 -9.25 -3.68 7.35
CA ALA A 35 -10.65 -3.31 7.14
C ALA A 35 -11.36 -2.93 8.46
N ALA A 36 -11.07 -3.60 9.57
CA ALA A 36 -11.60 -3.25 10.89
C ALA A 36 -10.98 -1.95 11.41
N LEU A 37 -9.68 -1.72 11.18
CA LEU A 37 -9.00 -0.47 11.51
C LEU A 37 -9.56 0.69 10.66
N ILE A 38 -9.80 0.47 9.37
CA ILE A 38 -10.42 1.44 8.46
C ILE A 38 -11.85 1.76 8.92
N VAL A 39 -12.62 0.77 9.37
CA VAL A 39 -13.98 0.97 9.90
C VAL A 39 -13.96 1.61 11.31
N CYS A 40 -12.94 1.31 12.12
CA CYS A 40 -12.84 1.86 13.48
C CYS A 40 -12.15 3.22 13.55
N THR A 41 -11.40 3.62 12.52
CA THR A 41 -10.59 4.83 12.53
C THR A 41 -10.83 5.70 11.31
N ALA A 42 -11.91 5.54 10.55
CA ALA A 42 -12.31 6.32 9.35
C ALA A 42 -11.45 7.58 9.04
N GLY A 43 -10.14 7.47 8.96
CA GLY A 43 -9.20 8.56 8.81
C GLY A 43 -7.89 8.16 8.11
N LEU A 44 -7.12 9.15 7.68
CA LEU A 44 -6.02 9.08 6.72
C LEU A 44 -4.82 8.18 7.11
N GLY A 45 -4.50 8.02 8.40
CA GLY A 45 -3.38 7.18 8.86
C GLY A 45 -3.68 5.68 8.86
N ALA A 46 -4.94 5.30 9.13
CA ALA A 46 -5.38 3.91 9.04
C ALA A 46 -5.38 3.37 7.60
N ILE A 47 -5.42 4.24 6.63
CA ILE A 47 -5.49 3.90 5.21
C ILE A 47 -4.12 3.43 4.70
N LEU A 48 -3.05 4.06 5.13
CA LEU A 48 -1.70 3.61 4.77
C LEU A 48 -1.31 2.34 5.54
N LEU A 49 -1.66 2.21 6.81
CA LEU A 49 -1.55 0.95 7.54
C LEU A 49 -2.45 -0.13 6.91
N GLY A 50 -3.66 0.24 6.45
CA GLY A 50 -4.55 -0.62 5.67
C GLY A 50 -3.97 -1.02 4.31
N VAL A 51 -3.19 -0.15 3.65
CA VAL A 51 -2.48 -0.46 2.39
C VAL A 51 -1.21 -1.24 2.64
N VAL A 52 -0.41 -0.88 3.61
CA VAL A 52 0.73 -1.71 4.03
C VAL A 52 0.23 -3.06 4.52
N LEU A 53 -0.88 -3.12 5.27
CA LEU A 53 -1.53 -4.37 5.66
C LEU A 53 -2.21 -5.07 4.48
N SER A 54 -2.77 -4.39 3.47
CA SER A 54 -3.36 -5.04 2.29
C SER A 54 -2.32 -5.42 1.24
N ILE A 55 -1.25 -4.64 1.05
CA ILE A 55 -0.04 -5.06 0.31
C ILE A 55 0.65 -6.19 1.07
N GLY A 56 0.79 -6.09 2.39
CA GLY A 56 1.28 -7.14 3.25
C GLY A 56 0.35 -8.34 3.30
N ALA A 57 -0.97 -8.14 3.25
CA ALA A 57 -1.99 -9.18 3.15
C ALA A 57 -1.89 -9.91 1.79
N GLY A 58 -1.74 -9.19 0.69
CA GLY A 58 -1.52 -9.76 -0.64
C GLY A 58 -0.17 -10.47 -0.77
N ALA A 59 0.88 -9.98 -0.11
CA ALA A 59 2.20 -10.60 -0.09
C ALA A 59 2.33 -11.77 0.90
N ALA A 60 1.51 -11.80 1.97
CA ALA A 60 1.61 -12.81 3.03
C ALA A 60 1.47 -14.26 2.55
N PRO A 61 0.59 -14.61 1.59
CA PRO A 61 0.54 -15.96 1.03
C PRO A 61 1.81 -16.34 0.28
N ALA A 62 2.33 -15.43 -0.56
CA ALA A 62 3.56 -15.66 -1.33
C ALA A 62 4.78 -15.77 -0.40
N MET A 63 4.87 -14.93 0.63
CA MET A 63 5.90 -15.04 1.68
C MET A 63 5.74 -16.32 2.50
N GLY A 64 4.52 -16.69 2.87
CA GLY A 64 4.22 -17.91 3.58
C GLY A 64 4.55 -19.15 2.73
N GLU A 65 4.18 -19.15 1.45
CA GLU A 65 4.54 -20.19 0.50
C GLU A 65 6.06 -20.32 0.35
N SER A 66 6.77 -19.18 0.16
CA SER A 66 8.23 -19.14 0.06
C SER A 66 8.92 -19.65 1.33
N TRP A 67 8.44 -19.22 2.51
CA TRP A 67 8.96 -19.67 3.80
C TRP A 67 8.64 -21.15 4.05
N GLY A 68 7.46 -21.61 3.64
CA GLY A 68 7.09 -23.03 3.65
C GLY A 68 7.94 -23.87 2.69
N ALA A 69 8.19 -23.33 1.47
CA ALA A 69 9.04 -23.98 0.47
C ALA A 69 10.50 -24.15 0.91
N ALA A 70 10.98 -23.31 1.83
CA ALA A 70 12.29 -23.44 2.46
C ALA A 70 12.35 -24.56 3.52
N ARG A 71 11.20 -25.07 3.95
CA ARG A 71 11.09 -26.19 4.89
C ARG A 71 10.72 -27.45 4.13
N THR A 72 11.51 -28.49 4.29
CA THR A 72 11.26 -29.76 3.65
C THR A 72 10.98 -30.87 4.67
N THR A 73 10.12 -31.79 4.30
CA THR A 73 9.80 -32.96 5.10
C THR A 73 10.09 -34.22 4.27
N PRO A 74 10.87 -35.18 4.80
CA PRO A 74 11.05 -36.45 4.12
C PRO A 74 9.70 -37.06 3.75
N ALA A 75 9.58 -37.53 2.51
CA ALA A 75 8.32 -38.01 1.96
C ALA A 75 8.44 -39.39 1.27
N GLY A 76 9.61 -40.00 1.30
CA GLY A 76 9.88 -41.29 0.70
C GLY A 76 11.25 -41.38 0.03
N ASP A 77 11.42 -42.31 -0.88
CA ASP A 77 12.70 -42.57 -1.52
C ASP A 77 12.58 -43.05 -2.99
N ILE A 78 13.72 -43.00 -3.70
CA ILE A 78 13.87 -43.47 -5.08
C ILE A 78 13.89 -45.01 -5.07
N MET A 79 13.01 -45.59 -5.88
CA MET A 79 12.86 -47.07 -6.01
C MET A 79 13.81 -47.63 -7.07
N GLN A 80 14.07 -48.95 -6.99
CA GLN A 80 14.87 -49.69 -7.97
C GLN A 80 14.28 -49.63 -9.39
N THR A 81 12.94 -49.57 -9.51
CA THR A 81 12.26 -49.59 -10.81
C THR A 81 12.65 -48.40 -11.66
N GLY A 82 13.20 -48.65 -12.85
CA GLY A 82 13.61 -47.65 -13.82
C GLY A 82 14.96 -46.97 -13.53
N CYS A 83 15.69 -47.39 -12.49
CA CYS A 83 17.08 -47.00 -12.32
C CYS A 83 17.97 -47.60 -13.40
N SER A 84 19.13 -46.99 -13.67
CA SER A 84 20.11 -47.54 -14.60
C SER A 84 20.55 -48.96 -14.18
N PRO A 85 20.52 -49.95 -15.07
CA PRO A 85 20.94 -51.31 -14.72
C PRO A 85 22.46 -51.46 -14.66
N ASN A 86 23.23 -50.59 -15.30
CA ASN A 86 24.67 -50.74 -15.55
C ASN A 86 25.51 -49.50 -15.19
N VAL A 87 24.89 -48.42 -14.75
CA VAL A 87 25.61 -47.23 -14.25
C VAL A 87 25.35 -47.11 -12.75
N PHE A 88 26.44 -47.09 -11.99
CA PHE A 88 26.42 -47.02 -10.53
C PHE A 88 27.14 -45.78 -10.05
N ILE A 89 26.56 -45.10 -9.09
CA ILE A 89 27.11 -43.93 -8.42
C ILE A 89 27.27 -44.28 -6.94
N ASN A 90 28.50 -44.35 -6.45
CA ASN A 90 28.83 -44.83 -5.09
C ASN A 90 28.20 -46.18 -4.75
N GLY A 91 28.23 -47.13 -5.70
CA GLY A 91 27.69 -48.47 -5.51
C GLY A 91 26.17 -48.60 -5.59
N ARG A 92 25.43 -47.52 -5.87
CA ARG A 92 23.97 -47.51 -6.07
C ARG A 92 23.62 -47.19 -7.52
N ASN A 93 22.57 -47.79 -8.05
CA ASN A 93 22.11 -47.56 -9.41
C ASN A 93 21.78 -46.06 -9.62
N ALA A 94 22.23 -45.46 -10.72
CA ALA A 94 21.92 -44.09 -11.06
C ALA A 94 20.42 -43.90 -11.36
N ALA A 95 19.83 -42.82 -10.87
CA ALA A 95 18.45 -42.45 -11.13
C ALA A 95 18.32 -41.69 -12.45
N LEU A 96 17.26 -41.96 -13.20
CA LEU A 96 17.00 -41.43 -14.54
C LEU A 96 15.65 -40.69 -14.57
N ALA A 97 15.65 -39.49 -15.09
CA ALA A 97 14.38 -38.79 -15.36
C ALA A 97 13.58 -39.59 -16.42
N THR A 98 12.27 -39.53 -16.33
CA THR A 98 11.27 -40.19 -17.17
C THR A 98 11.16 -41.72 -17.01
N GLN A 99 12.07 -42.36 -16.30
CA GLN A 99 12.10 -43.82 -16.12
C GLN A 99 12.04 -44.26 -14.65
N THR A 100 12.86 -43.65 -13.81
CA THR A 100 12.97 -44.03 -12.41
C THR A 100 11.72 -43.64 -11.63
N THR A 101 11.17 -44.61 -10.88
CA THR A 101 10.06 -44.38 -9.97
C THR A 101 10.56 -44.02 -8.58
N ALA A 102 9.76 -43.24 -7.86
CA ALA A 102 9.92 -43.02 -6.44
C ALA A 102 8.63 -43.39 -5.69
N LYS A 103 8.77 -43.80 -4.45
CA LYS A 103 7.66 -44.02 -3.53
C LYS A 103 7.46 -42.72 -2.76
N CYS A 104 6.24 -42.20 -2.75
CA CYS A 104 5.88 -41.06 -1.95
C CYS A 104 4.81 -41.46 -0.92
N GLU A 105 5.06 -41.19 0.36
CA GLU A 105 4.13 -41.54 1.45
C GLU A 105 2.79 -40.79 1.34
N ASN A 106 2.82 -39.59 0.72
CA ASN A 106 1.63 -38.75 0.55
C ASN A 106 0.80 -39.11 -0.70
N HIS A 107 1.28 -40.02 -1.56
CA HIS A 107 0.64 -40.41 -2.81
C HIS A 107 0.61 -41.93 -2.99
N PRO A 108 -0.56 -42.55 -3.23
CA PRO A 108 -0.70 -44.00 -3.22
C PRO A 108 -0.07 -44.74 -4.44
N ALA A 109 0.19 -44.01 -5.53
CA ALA A 109 0.77 -44.56 -6.75
C ALA A 109 2.26 -44.25 -6.87
N PRO A 110 3.07 -45.14 -7.48
CA PRO A 110 4.46 -44.82 -7.83
C PRO A 110 4.52 -43.61 -8.74
N ILE A 111 5.42 -42.69 -8.43
CA ILE A 111 5.64 -41.43 -9.14
C ILE A 111 6.95 -41.50 -9.92
N LEU A 112 7.05 -40.79 -11.04
CA LEU A 112 8.23 -40.76 -11.89
C LEU A 112 9.06 -39.49 -11.60
N ILE A 113 10.38 -39.58 -11.79
CA ILE A 113 11.24 -38.38 -11.80
C ILE A 113 10.95 -37.61 -13.08
N ALA A 114 10.53 -36.35 -12.91
CA ALA A 114 10.03 -35.48 -13.99
C ALA A 114 11.08 -34.54 -14.56
N ASP A 115 11.97 -34.02 -13.69
CA ASP A 115 13.03 -33.11 -14.06
C ASP A 115 14.39 -33.86 -14.16
N GLY A 116 15.32 -33.34 -14.98
CA GLY A 116 16.65 -33.95 -15.14
C GLY A 116 17.61 -33.01 -15.87
N SER A 117 18.84 -33.47 -16.04
CA SER A 117 19.89 -32.71 -16.75
C SER A 117 19.54 -32.43 -18.21
N THR A 118 19.88 -31.25 -18.69
CA THR A 118 19.75 -30.87 -20.12
C THR A 118 20.83 -31.47 -21.01
N ASN A 119 21.98 -31.86 -20.47
CA ASN A 119 23.15 -32.26 -21.25
C ASN A 119 23.86 -33.52 -20.78
N VAL A 120 23.42 -34.14 -19.68
CA VAL A 120 23.97 -35.42 -19.20
C VAL A 120 22.88 -36.49 -19.27
N PHE A 121 23.16 -37.53 -20.03
CA PHE A 121 22.26 -38.64 -20.26
C PHE A 121 22.93 -39.97 -19.84
N ILE A 122 22.17 -40.83 -19.22
CA ILE A 122 22.58 -42.20 -18.82
C ILE A 122 21.61 -43.16 -19.48
N ASN A 123 22.12 -44.10 -20.27
CA ASN A 123 21.31 -45.05 -21.05
C ASN A 123 20.23 -44.37 -21.94
N GLY A 124 20.55 -43.18 -22.48
CA GLY A 124 19.62 -42.41 -23.34
C GLY A 124 18.57 -41.61 -22.58
N HIS A 125 18.54 -41.64 -21.24
CA HIS A 125 17.62 -40.85 -20.42
C HIS A 125 18.35 -39.75 -19.66
N PRO A 126 17.71 -38.58 -19.42
CA PRO A 126 18.33 -37.50 -18.67
C PRO A 126 18.71 -37.98 -17.26
N ALA A 127 19.92 -37.64 -16.84
CA ALA A 127 20.37 -37.98 -15.49
C ALA A 127 19.63 -37.16 -14.44
N ALA A 128 19.13 -37.82 -13.40
CA ALA A 128 18.44 -37.16 -12.29
C ALA A 128 19.42 -36.66 -11.22
N ARG A 129 19.04 -35.61 -10.51
CA ARG A 129 19.89 -34.90 -9.57
C ARG A 129 19.11 -34.50 -8.33
N LYS A 130 19.80 -34.24 -7.24
CA LYS A 130 19.24 -33.55 -6.08
C LYS A 130 18.62 -32.22 -6.51
N GLY A 131 17.41 -31.95 -6.06
CA GLY A 131 16.62 -30.78 -6.42
C GLY A 131 15.69 -30.96 -7.62
N ASP A 132 15.90 -32.01 -8.47
CA ASP A 132 14.99 -32.31 -9.58
C ASP A 132 13.64 -32.79 -9.04
N LYS A 133 12.53 -32.36 -9.67
CA LYS A 133 11.16 -32.69 -9.24
C LYS A 133 10.71 -34.05 -9.73
N VAL A 134 9.84 -34.68 -8.94
CA VAL A 134 9.04 -35.84 -9.32
C VAL A 134 7.63 -35.42 -9.71
N THR A 135 6.88 -36.26 -10.38
CA THR A 135 5.56 -35.93 -10.95
C THR A 135 4.51 -35.48 -9.93
N CYS A 136 4.67 -35.76 -8.65
CA CYS A 136 3.78 -35.29 -7.58
C CYS A 136 4.18 -33.92 -6.99
N GLY A 137 5.24 -33.26 -7.49
CA GLY A 137 5.71 -31.96 -7.00
C GLY A 137 6.85 -32.03 -5.98
N ALA A 138 7.05 -33.17 -5.30
CA ALA A 138 8.19 -33.38 -4.40
C ALA A 138 9.52 -33.21 -5.13
N LYS A 139 10.60 -32.95 -4.39
CA LYS A 139 11.97 -32.85 -4.90
C LYS A 139 12.84 -34.01 -4.41
N ILE A 140 13.87 -34.34 -5.17
CA ILE A 140 14.92 -35.25 -4.69
C ILE A 140 15.74 -34.50 -3.66
N GLY A 141 15.68 -34.90 -2.38
CA GLY A 141 16.29 -34.24 -1.24
C GLY A 141 17.73 -34.62 -0.97
N THR A 142 18.12 -35.86 -1.35
CA THR A 142 19.49 -36.35 -1.15
C THR A 142 20.13 -36.77 -2.45
N GLY A 143 21.45 -36.83 -2.49
CA GLY A 143 22.25 -37.22 -3.65
C GLY A 143 23.65 -37.68 -3.27
N SER A 144 24.51 -37.88 -4.27
CA SER A 144 25.91 -38.23 -4.07
C SER A 144 26.73 -37.07 -3.55
N ASN A 145 27.49 -37.26 -2.48
CA ASN A 145 28.35 -36.22 -1.90
C ASN A 145 29.59 -35.91 -2.76
N ASN A 146 29.94 -36.76 -3.73
CA ASN A 146 31.19 -36.64 -4.50
C ASN A 146 31.04 -36.86 -6.01
N VAL A 147 29.82 -37.17 -6.49
CA VAL A 147 29.53 -37.22 -7.92
C VAL A 147 28.50 -36.18 -8.26
N PHE A 148 28.87 -35.28 -9.19
CA PHE A 148 28.05 -34.14 -9.58
C PHE A 148 27.73 -34.20 -11.08
N ILE A 149 26.47 -33.88 -11.42
CA ILE A 149 25.95 -33.85 -12.78
C ILE A 149 25.76 -32.39 -13.18
N GLY A 150 26.30 -32.01 -14.33
CA GLY A 150 26.15 -30.67 -14.89
C GLY A 150 24.86 -30.45 -15.69
N GLY A 151 24.79 -29.33 -16.35
CA GLY A 151 23.65 -28.91 -17.19
C GLY A 151 22.54 -28.21 -16.41
N GLY A 152 21.71 -27.46 -17.13
CA GLY A 152 20.49 -26.86 -16.59
C GLY A 152 19.47 -27.93 -16.21
N THR A 153 18.43 -27.55 -15.45
CA THR A 153 17.28 -28.39 -15.16
C THR A 153 16.25 -28.26 -16.27
N LYS A 154 15.79 -29.38 -16.82
CA LYS A 154 14.69 -29.38 -17.80
C LYS A 154 13.59 -30.33 -17.31
N ARG A 155 12.35 -29.86 -17.47
CA ARG A 155 11.16 -30.66 -17.19
C ARG A 155 10.84 -31.53 -18.41
N TYR A 156 10.77 -32.85 -18.20
CA TYR A 156 10.46 -33.81 -19.23
C TYR A 156 9.07 -34.43 -19.07
N LEU A 157 8.51 -34.44 -17.85
CA LEU A 157 7.16 -34.89 -17.55
C LEU A 157 6.34 -33.80 -16.85
N LYS A 158 5.02 -33.87 -16.99
CA LYS A 158 4.13 -32.95 -16.26
C LYS A 158 4.25 -33.18 -14.76
N VAL A 159 4.40 -32.11 -14.01
CA VAL A 159 4.45 -32.12 -12.55
C VAL A 159 3.14 -31.55 -12.01
N ASN A 160 2.52 -32.24 -11.07
CA ASN A 160 1.45 -31.70 -10.26
C ASN A 160 2.09 -30.81 -9.19
N GLU A 161 2.00 -29.51 -9.33
CA GLU A 161 2.60 -28.57 -8.38
C GLU A 161 2.01 -28.79 -6.97
N GLU A 162 2.86 -28.73 -5.94
CA GLU A 162 2.43 -28.87 -4.53
C GLU A 162 1.37 -27.85 -4.13
N VAL A 163 1.43 -26.66 -4.73
CA VAL A 163 0.42 -25.63 -4.60
C VAL A 163 -0.22 -25.40 -5.97
N PRO A 164 -1.46 -25.89 -6.19
CA PRO A 164 -2.18 -25.65 -7.44
C PRO A 164 -2.42 -24.16 -7.69
N GLU A 165 -2.27 -23.71 -8.94
CA GLU A 165 -2.53 -22.31 -9.33
C GLU A 165 -3.95 -21.87 -8.96
N ALA A 166 -4.94 -22.75 -9.13
CA ALA A 166 -6.32 -22.45 -8.72
C ALA A 166 -6.45 -22.17 -7.21
N LEU A 167 -5.61 -22.79 -6.37
CA LEU A 167 -5.62 -22.53 -4.93
C LEU A 167 -4.97 -21.18 -4.60
N ARG A 168 -3.87 -20.82 -5.30
CA ARG A 168 -3.28 -19.48 -5.17
C ARG A 168 -4.30 -18.41 -5.53
N VAL A 169 -4.94 -18.54 -6.67
CA VAL A 169 -6.00 -17.62 -7.11
C VAL A 169 -7.16 -17.55 -6.10
N ALA A 170 -7.59 -18.68 -5.55
CA ALA A 170 -8.66 -18.71 -4.55
C ALA A 170 -8.23 -18.02 -3.23
N VAL A 171 -6.98 -18.17 -2.82
CA VAL A 171 -6.42 -17.47 -1.65
C VAL A 171 -6.32 -15.97 -1.90
N ASP A 172 -5.84 -15.55 -3.06
CA ASP A 172 -5.75 -14.15 -3.45
C ASP A 172 -7.14 -13.51 -3.48
N ILE A 173 -8.13 -14.19 -4.07
CA ILE A 173 -9.54 -13.75 -4.07
C ILE A 173 -10.08 -13.65 -2.63
N ALA A 174 -9.79 -14.62 -1.77
CA ALA A 174 -10.25 -14.60 -0.38
C ALA A 174 -9.67 -13.41 0.41
N ILE A 175 -8.40 -13.07 0.16
CA ILE A 175 -7.75 -11.90 0.78
C ILE A 175 -8.36 -10.61 0.25
N ILE A 176 -8.60 -10.52 -1.05
CA ILE A 176 -9.24 -9.37 -1.67
C ILE A 176 -10.66 -9.21 -1.12
N VAL A 177 -11.44 -10.26 -1.07
CA VAL A 177 -12.79 -10.23 -0.47
C VAL A 177 -12.73 -9.86 1.02
N ALA A 178 -11.75 -10.35 1.76
CA ALA A 178 -11.54 -9.97 3.16
C ALA A 178 -11.14 -8.49 3.32
N SER A 179 -10.30 -7.96 2.39
CA SER A 179 -9.92 -6.55 2.35
C SER A 179 -11.02 -5.64 1.82
N MET A 180 -11.91 -6.14 0.97
CA MET A 180 -13.11 -5.44 0.49
C MET A 180 -14.23 -5.39 1.53
N GLY A 181 -14.09 -6.09 2.64
CA GLY A 181 -15.07 -6.08 3.71
C GLY A 181 -15.44 -4.67 4.14
N ARG A 182 -16.55 -4.15 3.64
CA ARG A 182 -17.34 -3.03 4.14
C ARG A 182 -16.91 -1.60 3.79
N ALA A 183 -16.71 -1.20 2.59
CA ALA A 183 -16.31 0.15 2.18
C ALA A 183 -14.80 0.42 2.13
N GLY A 184 -13.97 -0.61 2.24
CA GLY A 184 -12.51 -0.48 2.28
C GLY A 184 -11.86 -0.03 0.98
N LEU A 185 -12.37 -0.46 -0.19
CA LEU A 185 -11.74 -0.11 -1.47
C LEU A 185 -11.80 1.40 -1.80
N PRO A 186 -12.92 2.09 -1.63
CA PRO A 186 -12.96 3.53 -1.87
C PRO A 186 -12.18 4.35 -0.84
N MET A 187 -12.14 3.89 0.42
CA MET A 187 -11.31 4.55 1.44
C MET A 187 -9.82 4.30 1.23
N LEU A 188 -9.42 3.09 0.84
CA LEU A 188 -8.04 2.75 0.50
C LEU A 188 -7.45 3.65 -0.60
N THR A 189 -8.21 3.85 -1.67
CA THR A 189 -7.79 4.73 -2.75
C THR A 189 -7.72 6.20 -2.32
N LYS A 190 -8.56 6.63 -1.38
CA LYS A 190 -8.63 8.01 -0.90
C LYS A 190 -7.47 8.44 -0.02
N GLY A 191 -7.15 7.69 0.98
CA GLY A 191 -6.11 8.08 1.93
C GLY A 191 -4.73 8.00 1.31
N LEU A 192 -4.49 6.98 0.48
CA LEU A 192 -3.32 6.93 -0.37
C LEU A 192 -3.23 8.14 -1.29
N ALA A 193 -4.34 8.51 -1.91
CA ALA A 193 -4.41 9.68 -2.78
C ALA A 193 -4.15 11.00 -2.03
N GLN A 194 -4.52 11.11 -0.77
CA GLN A 194 -4.29 12.34 0.00
C GLN A 194 -2.92 12.38 0.69
N GLY A 195 -2.45 11.27 1.26
CA GLY A 195 -1.15 11.21 1.95
C GLY A 195 0.07 11.28 1.02
N LEU A 196 -0.07 10.85 -0.23
CA LEU A 196 1.05 10.76 -1.19
C LEU A 196 1.12 11.94 -2.18
N LYS A 197 0.24 12.92 -2.10
CA LYS A 197 0.15 14.03 -3.07
C LYS A 197 1.42 14.90 -3.20
N ALA A 198 2.22 15.05 -2.16
CA ALA A 198 3.47 15.81 -2.24
C ALA A 198 4.70 14.96 -2.51
N VAL A 199 4.55 13.69 -2.35
CA VAL A 199 5.53 12.74 -2.82
C VAL A 199 5.45 12.73 -4.34
N ALA A 200 6.57 12.60 -5.06
CA ALA A 200 6.61 12.73 -6.51
C ALA A 200 5.27 12.38 -7.18
N PRO A 201 4.80 13.14 -8.16
CA PRO A 201 3.46 12.96 -8.76
C PRO A 201 3.12 11.51 -9.15
N CYS A 202 4.15 10.68 -9.38
CA CYS A 202 4.04 9.24 -9.59
C CYS A 202 3.47 8.48 -8.41
N ALA A 203 3.91 8.75 -7.17
CA ALA A 203 3.58 7.91 -6.03
C ALA A 203 2.08 7.94 -5.72
N LEU A 204 1.42 9.08 -5.93
CA LEU A 204 -0.03 9.18 -5.81
C LEU A 204 -0.76 8.25 -6.78
N LYS A 205 -0.34 8.24 -8.05
CA LYS A 205 -0.99 7.42 -9.09
C LYS A 205 -0.63 5.93 -8.93
N VAL A 206 0.61 5.65 -8.53
CA VAL A 206 1.03 4.29 -8.15
C VAL A 206 0.20 3.78 -6.97
N ALA A 207 0.01 4.60 -5.96
CA ALA A 207 -0.76 4.24 -4.79
C ALA A 207 -2.25 4.06 -5.09
N ALA A 208 -2.84 4.94 -5.91
CA ALA A 208 -4.21 4.80 -6.38
C ALA A 208 -4.38 3.53 -7.23
N LEU A 209 -3.40 3.23 -8.08
CA LEU A 209 -3.39 2.00 -8.87
C LEU A 209 -3.20 0.76 -8.00
N ALA A 210 -2.27 0.77 -7.05
CA ALA A 210 -2.04 -0.34 -6.13
C ALA A 210 -3.28 -0.67 -5.28
N GLY A 211 -4.02 0.37 -4.85
CA GLY A 211 -5.27 0.19 -4.10
C GLY A 211 -6.46 -0.24 -4.94
N GLY A 212 -6.47 0.08 -6.25
CA GLY A 212 -7.60 -0.19 -7.15
C GLY A 212 -7.40 -1.34 -8.13
N SER A 213 -6.17 -1.80 -8.32
CA SER A 213 -5.81 -2.82 -9.30
C SER A 213 -5.44 -4.16 -8.66
N TYR A 214 -6.17 -5.19 -9.02
CA TYR A 214 -5.85 -6.56 -8.65
C TYR A 214 -4.51 -7.01 -9.23
N LEU A 215 -4.27 -6.71 -10.51
CA LEU A 215 -3.07 -7.15 -11.20
C LEU A 215 -1.83 -6.41 -10.72
N PHE A 216 -1.93 -5.12 -10.45
CA PHE A 216 -0.81 -4.35 -9.92
C PHE A 216 -0.35 -4.90 -8.56
N GLY A 217 -1.29 -5.13 -7.64
CA GLY A 217 -0.97 -5.73 -6.34
C GLY A 217 -0.37 -7.15 -6.44
N ARG A 218 -0.74 -7.90 -7.49
CA ARG A 218 -0.26 -9.27 -7.71
C ARG A 218 1.14 -9.34 -8.35
N PHE A 219 1.43 -8.47 -9.31
CA PHE A 219 2.66 -8.56 -10.12
C PHE A 219 3.75 -7.58 -9.68
N VAL A 220 3.40 -6.54 -8.95
CA VAL A 220 4.35 -5.52 -8.50
C VAL A 220 4.47 -5.57 -6.99
N ALA A 221 5.60 -6.08 -6.49
CA ALA A 221 5.81 -6.28 -5.06
C ALA A 221 6.83 -5.29 -4.46
N GLY A 222 6.51 -4.80 -3.26
CA GLY A 222 7.38 -4.18 -2.26
C GLY A 222 8.43 -3.17 -2.74
N PRO A 223 9.72 -3.54 -2.78
CA PRO A 223 10.81 -2.60 -3.07
C PRO A 223 10.74 -1.91 -4.43
N ALA A 224 10.18 -2.59 -5.45
CA ALA A 224 10.02 -2.02 -6.79
C ALA A 224 8.98 -0.88 -6.81
N ILE A 225 7.91 -0.98 -6.02
CA ILE A 225 6.88 0.07 -5.92
C ILE A 225 7.50 1.35 -5.35
N ASN A 226 8.24 1.25 -4.25
CA ASN A 226 8.82 2.40 -3.57
C ASN A 226 10.08 2.91 -4.27
N GLY A 227 10.95 2.03 -4.75
CA GLY A 227 12.19 2.37 -5.42
C GLY A 227 11.97 2.88 -6.84
N VAL A 228 11.84 1.95 -7.82
CA VAL A 228 11.75 2.34 -9.24
C VAL A 228 10.45 3.07 -9.53
N ILE A 229 9.30 2.45 -9.21
CA ILE A 229 7.99 2.98 -9.62
C ILE A 229 7.62 4.22 -8.83
N GLY A 230 7.87 4.24 -7.52
CA GLY A 230 7.59 5.38 -6.63
C GLY A 230 8.63 6.49 -6.68
N GLY A 231 9.85 6.20 -7.12
CA GLY A 231 10.95 7.17 -7.17
C GLY A 231 11.55 7.51 -5.79
N PHE A 232 11.54 6.57 -4.84
CA PHE A 232 12.06 6.77 -3.49
C PHE A 232 13.18 5.82 -3.13
N SER A 233 14.03 6.24 -2.20
CA SER A 233 15.03 5.41 -1.56
C SER A 233 15.25 5.82 -0.11
N GLY A 234 15.73 4.90 0.70
CA GLY A 234 15.98 5.13 2.12
C GLY A 234 14.73 5.52 2.92
N ASN A 235 14.86 6.38 3.94
CA ASN A 235 13.79 6.78 4.88
C ASN A 235 13.22 8.19 4.62
N PRO A 236 12.28 8.42 3.74
CA PRO A 236 12.46 8.34 2.29
C PRO A 236 13.14 9.59 1.74
N VAL A 237 13.94 9.42 0.70
CA VAL A 237 14.49 10.48 -0.15
C VAL A 237 13.83 10.37 -1.51
N ASP A 238 13.27 11.48 -1.99
CA ASP A 238 12.66 11.58 -3.33
C ASP A 238 13.76 11.70 -4.38
N LEU A 239 13.93 10.66 -5.17
CA LEU A 239 14.98 10.58 -6.20
C LEU A 239 14.77 11.56 -7.35
N THR A 240 13.54 11.99 -7.61
CA THR A 240 13.27 12.95 -8.70
C THR A 240 13.62 14.38 -8.33
N SER A 241 13.80 14.67 -7.04
CA SER A 241 14.06 16.02 -6.55
C SER A 241 15.23 16.11 -5.57
N GLY A 242 15.66 15.02 -4.98
CA GLY A 242 16.71 14.99 -3.94
C GLY A 242 16.29 15.55 -2.59
N ARG A 243 15.00 15.77 -2.35
CA ARG A 243 14.46 16.28 -1.10
C ARG A 243 14.24 15.18 -0.07
N LYS A 244 14.34 15.53 1.21
CA LYS A 244 13.94 14.67 2.32
C LYS A 244 12.45 14.85 2.59
N LEU A 245 11.76 13.73 2.80
CA LEU A 245 10.34 13.69 3.17
C LEU A 245 10.15 12.94 4.49
N LEU A 246 9.14 13.34 5.26
CA LEU A 246 8.52 12.52 6.29
C LEU A 246 7.02 12.50 6.00
N LEU A 247 6.51 11.30 5.74
CA LEU A 247 5.14 11.10 5.31
C LEU A 247 4.23 10.94 6.53
N GLU A 248 3.01 11.39 6.40
CA GLU A 248 1.97 11.37 7.43
C GLU A 248 1.83 10.01 8.12
N GLU A 249 2.03 8.90 7.40
CA GLU A 249 1.96 7.53 7.92
C GLU A 249 2.92 7.26 9.09
N GLY A 250 4.19 7.64 8.92
CA GLY A 250 5.21 7.50 9.97
C GLY A 250 5.17 8.60 11.02
N GLU A 251 4.34 9.62 10.81
CA GLU A 251 4.28 10.85 11.60
C GLU A 251 2.90 11.07 12.24
N THR A 252 2.12 10.01 12.45
CA THR A 252 0.85 10.06 13.18
C THR A 252 1.09 10.05 14.68
N ASP A 253 0.70 11.12 15.38
CA ASP A 253 0.90 11.27 16.82
C ASP A 253 -0.24 10.65 17.63
N PHE A 254 -1.48 10.74 17.13
CA PHE A 254 -2.65 10.09 17.68
C PHE A 254 -3.81 10.02 16.67
N ALA A 255 -4.74 9.10 16.93
CA ALA A 255 -6.03 9.05 16.25
C ALA A 255 -7.16 8.96 17.29
N LEU A 256 -8.21 9.74 17.11
CA LEU A 256 -9.45 9.67 17.89
C LEU A 256 -10.54 9.08 17.01
N PRO A 257 -11.16 7.96 17.42
CA PRO A 257 -12.23 7.33 16.67
C PRO A 257 -13.49 8.20 16.66
N GLY A 258 -14.32 8.02 15.66
CA GLY A 258 -15.59 8.74 15.48
C GLY A 258 -16.20 8.47 14.13
N LEU A 259 -17.43 8.94 13.91
CA LEU A 259 -18.11 8.91 12.61
C LEU A 259 -17.34 9.73 11.55
N MET A 260 -16.61 10.74 11.99
CA MET A 260 -15.57 11.45 11.24
C MET A 260 -14.39 11.58 12.19
N PRO A 261 -13.38 10.69 12.13
CA PRO A 261 -12.31 10.66 13.12
C PRO A 261 -11.35 11.83 12.98
N ILE A 262 -10.65 12.14 14.08
CA ILE A 262 -9.55 13.10 14.08
C ILE A 262 -8.26 12.29 14.05
N GLU A 263 -7.59 12.26 12.90
CA GLU A 263 -6.25 11.73 12.76
C GLU A 263 -5.26 12.88 12.75
N TRP A 264 -4.34 12.82 13.69
CA TRP A 264 -3.36 13.86 13.87
C TRP A 264 -2.01 13.37 13.36
N SER A 265 -1.72 13.73 12.12
CA SER A 265 -0.47 13.41 11.44
C SER A 265 0.26 14.70 11.05
N ARG A 266 1.56 14.57 10.82
CA ARG A 266 2.45 15.65 10.39
C ARG A 266 3.08 15.27 9.06
N PHE A 267 3.32 16.25 8.23
CA PHE A 267 4.07 16.09 6.99
C PHE A 267 5.28 17.03 6.99
N TYR A 268 6.43 16.53 6.52
CA TYR A 268 7.64 17.31 6.33
C TYR A 268 8.20 17.14 4.93
N ALA A 269 8.58 18.26 4.31
CA ALA A 269 9.41 18.24 3.11
C ALA A 269 10.48 19.34 3.18
N SER A 270 11.72 18.98 2.90
CA SER A 270 12.86 19.90 3.04
C SER A 270 12.86 21.05 2.06
N ASP A 271 12.12 20.96 0.96
CA ASP A 271 11.97 22.00 -0.06
C ASP A 271 10.72 22.88 0.11
N LEU A 272 9.90 22.62 1.13
CA LEU A 272 8.76 23.47 1.45
C LEU A 272 9.21 24.78 2.07
N ASN A 273 8.87 25.87 1.39
CA ASN A 273 9.08 27.21 1.92
C ASN A 273 7.83 27.68 2.72
N VAL A 274 7.43 26.84 3.67
CA VAL A 274 6.32 27.09 4.59
C VAL A 274 6.88 27.09 6.01
N ASP A 275 6.56 28.10 6.80
CA ASP A 275 6.81 28.15 8.23
C ASP A 275 5.48 28.01 8.95
N SER A 276 5.14 26.76 9.29
CA SER A 276 3.87 26.41 9.91
C SER A 276 3.92 26.54 11.44
N VAL A 277 2.84 26.15 12.11
CA VAL A 277 2.80 26.07 13.58
C VAL A 277 3.76 25.03 14.17
N LEU A 278 4.35 24.15 13.36
CA LEU A 278 5.37 23.17 13.74
C LEU A 278 6.80 23.56 13.32
N GLY A 279 6.98 24.70 12.64
CA GLY A 279 8.26 25.17 12.12
C GLY A 279 8.40 24.98 10.61
N LYS A 280 9.56 25.37 10.08
CA LYS A 280 9.82 25.40 8.64
C LYS A 280 9.82 23.99 8.04
N GLY A 281 9.14 23.83 6.90
CA GLY A 281 9.06 22.57 6.15
C GLY A 281 8.03 21.58 6.69
N TRP A 282 7.42 21.84 7.85
CA TRP A 282 6.36 21.04 8.44
C TRP A 282 4.98 21.58 8.05
N VAL A 283 3.98 20.71 7.95
CA VAL A 283 2.57 21.05 7.70
C VAL A 283 1.66 20.06 8.44
N LEU A 284 0.56 20.58 8.99
CA LEU A 284 -0.56 19.80 9.50
C LEU A 284 -1.65 19.68 8.42
N PRO A 285 -2.41 18.56 8.36
CA PRO A 285 -3.51 18.38 7.40
C PRO A 285 -4.58 19.47 7.48
N TRP A 286 -4.67 20.16 8.61
CA TRP A 286 -5.67 21.18 8.92
C TRP A 286 -5.27 22.60 8.50
N GLU A 287 -4.04 22.79 7.99
CA GLU A 287 -3.51 24.08 7.51
C GLU A 287 -3.86 24.37 6.05
N GLN A 288 -4.78 23.60 5.47
CA GLN A 288 -5.27 23.83 4.11
C GLN A 288 -5.94 25.18 3.97
N SER A 289 -5.74 25.83 2.83
CA SER A 289 -6.35 27.11 2.53
C SER A 289 -6.60 27.30 1.04
N LEU A 290 -7.56 28.16 0.70
CA LEU A 290 -7.77 28.65 -0.66
C LEU A 290 -7.37 30.13 -0.74
N ARG A 291 -6.71 30.51 -1.82
CA ARG A 291 -6.48 31.92 -2.18
C ARG A 291 -6.87 32.15 -3.62
N ARG A 292 -7.46 33.31 -3.91
CA ARG A 292 -7.86 33.68 -5.26
C ARG A 292 -6.98 34.82 -5.78
N ASN A 293 -6.51 34.66 -7.03
CA ASN A 293 -5.77 35.68 -7.74
C ASN A 293 -6.23 35.69 -9.21
N GLY A 294 -7.03 36.68 -9.57
CA GLY A 294 -7.58 36.85 -10.90
C GLY A 294 -8.44 35.63 -11.33
N SER A 295 -8.03 35.03 -12.42
CA SER A 295 -8.72 33.88 -13.01
C SER A 295 -8.40 32.54 -12.38
N PHE A 296 -7.58 32.50 -11.32
CA PHE A 296 -7.18 31.27 -10.65
C PHE A 296 -7.53 31.27 -9.17
N VAL A 297 -7.88 30.09 -8.68
CA VAL A 297 -7.97 29.74 -7.26
C VAL A 297 -6.88 28.73 -6.96
N TYR A 298 -6.07 28.98 -5.95
CA TYR A 298 -4.97 28.12 -5.54
C TYR A 298 -5.34 27.44 -4.23
N LEU A 299 -5.32 26.12 -4.23
CA LEU A 299 -5.37 25.34 -3.01
C LEU A 299 -3.95 25.22 -2.46
N ILE A 300 -3.75 25.64 -1.20
CA ILE A 300 -2.64 25.11 -0.40
C ILE A 300 -3.19 23.86 0.27
N ASP A 301 -2.66 22.72 -0.11
CA ASP A 301 -3.21 21.44 0.34
C ASP A 301 -2.63 20.99 1.70
N ASN A 302 -3.02 19.79 2.15
CA ASN A 302 -2.59 19.18 3.40
C ASN A 302 -1.07 18.89 3.49
N GLN A 303 -0.33 19.11 2.42
CA GLN A 303 1.13 18.95 2.34
C GLN A 303 1.84 20.23 1.92
N GLY A 304 1.14 21.36 1.94
CA GLY A 304 1.70 22.66 1.64
C GLY A 304 1.94 22.93 0.15
N ARG A 305 1.46 22.05 -0.77
CA ARG A 305 1.57 22.29 -2.21
C ARG A 305 0.58 23.38 -2.65
N SER A 306 0.97 24.19 -3.61
CA SER A 306 0.08 25.14 -4.27
C SER A 306 -0.51 24.54 -5.55
N VAL A 307 -1.79 24.17 -5.51
CA VAL A 307 -2.50 23.52 -6.62
C VAL A 307 -3.42 24.53 -7.31
N PRO A 308 -3.22 24.87 -8.60
CA PRO A 308 -4.06 25.81 -9.31
C PRO A 308 -5.36 25.16 -9.81
N PHE A 309 -6.44 25.90 -9.69
CA PHE A 309 -7.72 25.66 -10.36
C PHE A 309 -8.12 26.91 -11.16
N VAL A 310 -8.76 26.72 -12.31
CA VAL A 310 -9.43 27.82 -12.99
C VAL A 310 -10.61 28.25 -12.11
N ASN A 311 -10.75 29.56 -11.88
CA ASN A 311 -11.87 30.09 -11.12
C ASN A 311 -13.20 29.84 -11.86
N VAL A 312 -14.25 29.55 -11.11
CA VAL A 312 -15.59 29.29 -11.63
C VAL A 312 -16.59 30.35 -11.16
N GLU A 313 -17.63 30.58 -11.96
CA GLU A 313 -18.74 31.46 -11.59
C GLU A 313 -19.61 30.84 -10.49
N PRO A 314 -20.36 31.65 -9.71
CA PRO A 314 -21.28 31.11 -8.72
C PRO A 314 -22.25 30.09 -9.32
N GLY A 315 -22.44 28.98 -8.63
CA GLY A 315 -23.27 27.86 -9.07
C GLY A 315 -22.59 26.86 -10.01
N HIS A 316 -21.29 27.03 -10.29
CA HIS A 316 -20.54 26.14 -11.20
C HIS A 316 -19.43 25.39 -10.46
N SER A 317 -18.90 24.37 -11.13
CA SER A 317 -17.75 23.59 -10.66
C SER A 317 -16.82 23.24 -11.81
N ILE A 318 -15.56 22.98 -11.49
CA ILE A 318 -14.57 22.45 -12.43
C ILE A 318 -13.86 21.23 -11.81
N TYR A 319 -13.69 20.18 -12.60
CA TYR A 319 -12.97 18.98 -12.20
C TYR A 319 -11.49 19.08 -12.55
N ASN A 320 -10.62 18.73 -11.61
CA ASN A 320 -9.19 18.58 -11.84
C ASN A 320 -8.85 17.08 -11.85
N PRO A 321 -8.55 16.47 -13.02
CA PRO A 321 -8.27 15.04 -13.12
C PRO A 321 -6.95 14.63 -12.46
N TYR A 322 -6.00 15.57 -12.31
CA TYR A 322 -4.75 15.33 -11.59
C TYR A 322 -4.98 15.13 -10.09
N GLU A 323 -5.79 15.97 -9.50
CA GLU A 323 -6.09 15.97 -8.07
C GLU A 323 -7.34 15.13 -7.75
N GLN A 324 -8.07 14.69 -8.78
CA GLN A 324 -9.30 13.91 -8.68
C GLN A 324 -10.36 14.57 -7.77
N MET A 325 -10.48 15.90 -7.89
CA MET A 325 -11.44 16.68 -7.10
C MET A 325 -12.05 17.82 -7.91
N HIS A 326 -13.23 18.25 -7.50
CA HIS A 326 -13.91 19.42 -8.03
C HIS A 326 -13.61 20.63 -7.16
N LEU A 327 -13.30 21.77 -7.79
CA LEU A 327 -13.51 23.08 -7.16
C LEU A 327 -14.95 23.47 -7.46
N VAL A 328 -15.73 23.73 -6.42
CA VAL A 328 -17.14 24.13 -6.51
C VAL A 328 -17.29 25.52 -5.94
N ARG A 329 -18.06 26.38 -6.63
CA ARG A 329 -18.50 27.67 -6.12
C ARG A 329 -20.02 27.66 -6.00
N THR A 330 -20.53 27.76 -4.77
CA THR A 330 -21.97 27.72 -4.50
C THR A 330 -22.69 28.94 -5.12
N GLN A 331 -24.01 28.90 -5.22
CA GLN A 331 -24.82 30.05 -5.66
C GLN A 331 -24.58 31.28 -4.79
N GLY A 332 -24.33 31.11 -3.47
CA GLY A 332 -23.97 32.18 -2.54
C GLY A 332 -22.53 32.68 -2.66
N GLY A 333 -21.74 32.15 -3.59
CA GLY A 333 -20.36 32.57 -3.84
C GLY A 333 -19.29 31.89 -2.98
N HIS A 334 -19.66 30.98 -2.08
CA HIS A 334 -18.73 30.25 -1.23
C HIS A 334 -18.01 29.15 -1.99
N TYR A 335 -16.74 28.92 -1.67
CA TYR A 335 -15.91 27.91 -2.27
C TYR A 335 -15.82 26.66 -1.41
N MET A 336 -15.84 25.51 -2.07
CA MET A 336 -15.55 24.23 -1.48
C MET A 336 -14.82 23.33 -2.49
N LEU A 337 -14.13 22.33 -1.97
CA LEU A 337 -13.59 21.22 -2.76
C LEU A 337 -14.43 19.99 -2.49
N GLN A 338 -14.65 19.19 -3.53
CA GLN A 338 -15.37 17.92 -3.45
C GLN A 338 -14.51 16.82 -4.07
N THR A 339 -14.22 15.78 -3.30
CA THR A 339 -13.57 14.57 -3.82
C THR A 339 -14.58 13.68 -4.55
N GLN A 340 -14.10 12.72 -5.35
CA GLN A 340 -14.95 11.73 -6.03
C GLN A 340 -15.82 10.91 -5.07
N ASP A 341 -15.44 10.84 -3.81
CA ASP A 341 -16.16 10.08 -2.80
C ASP A 341 -17.06 10.93 -1.91
N ASN A 342 -17.36 12.15 -2.39
CA ASN A 342 -18.25 13.06 -1.70
C ASN A 342 -17.75 13.45 -0.30
N ILE A 343 -16.44 13.69 -0.17
CA ILE A 343 -15.89 14.44 0.95
C ILE A 343 -15.81 15.90 0.53
N PHE A 344 -16.37 16.78 1.33
CA PHE A 344 -16.49 18.19 1.07
C PHE A 344 -15.57 18.97 2.02
N PHE A 345 -14.76 19.89 1.47
CA PHE A 345 -13.88 20.78 2.21
C PHE A 345 -14.40 22.21 2.04
N TYR A 346 -14.90 22.82 3.08
CA TYR A 346 -15.53 24.15 3.05
C TYR A 346 -14.55 25.24 3.46
N PHE A 347 -14.45 26.29 2.64
CA PHE A 347 -13.59 27.47 2.89
C PHE A 347 -14.38 28.77 3.05
N GLY A 348 -15.63 28.84 2.58
CA GLY A 348 -16.44 30.04 2.60
C GLY A 348 -16.13 31.00 1.43
N GLU A 349 -16.27 32.30 1.67
CA GLU A 349 -15.92 33.33 0.68
C GLU A 349 -14.40 33.46 0.53
N VAL A 350 -13.91 33.49 -0.72
CA VAL A 350 -12.49 33.67 -1.04
C VAL A 350 -12.35 34.98 -1.84
N PRO A 351 -11.91 36.06 -1.19
CA PRO A 351 -11.73 37.34 -1.85
C PRO A 351 -10.66 37.30 -2.94
N ASN A 352 -10.77 38.23 -3.93
CA ASN A 352 -9.74 38.34 -4.98
C ASN A 352 -8.61 39.30 -4.54
N ASP A 353 -7.99 38.99 -3.41
CA ASP A 353 -6.92 39.82 -2.80
C ASP A 353 -5.66 38.99 -2.50
N SER A 354 -5.59 37.74 -2.99
CA SER A 354 -4.50 36.79 -2.79
C SER A 354 -4.27 36.36 -1.34
N LYS A 355 -5.12 36.75 -0.40
CA LYS A 355 -5.04 36.30 0.99
C LYS A 355 -5.57 34.86 1.10
N PRO A 356 -4.89 33.99 1.88
CA PRO A 356 -5.39 32.64 2.11
C PRO A 356 -6.62 32.66 3.04
N VAL A 357 -7.64 31.92 2.64
CA VAL A 357 -8.82 31.62 3.47
C VAL A 357 -8.68 30.18 3.96
N PRO A 358 -8.55 29.95 5.26
CA PRO A 358 -8.30 28.62 5.80
C PRO A 358 -9.53 27.71 5.72
N LEU A 359 -9.26 26.40 5.74
CA LEU A 359 -10.27 25.36 5.85
C LEU A 359 -11.11 25.55 7.11
N GLN A 360 -12.44 25.55 6.97
CA GLN A 360 -13.39 25.75 8.05
C GLN A 360 -14.09 24.47 8.49
N ARG A 361 -14.34 23.53 7.54
CA ARG A 361 -15.08 22.31 7.81
C ARG A 361 -14.73 21.25 6.76
N ILE A 362 -14.69 19.99 7.19
CA ILE A 362 -14.71 18.81 6.31
C ILE A 362 -16.00 18.06 6.62
N GLU A 363 -16.68 17.55 5.60
CA GLU A 363 -17.94 16.81 5.75
C GLU A 363 -18.01 15.66 4.74
N ASN A 364 -18.61 14.54 5.12
CA ASN A 364 -18.89 13.43 4.20
C ASN A 364 -20.35 13.48 3.69
N ALA A 365 -20.71 12.56 2.79
CA ALA A 365 -22.06 12.46 2.20
C ALA A 365 -23.17 12.15 3.23
N LEU A 366 -22.81 11.68 4.42
CA LEU A 366 -23.74 11.37 5.51
C LEU A 366 -23.98 12.58 6.44
N GLY A 367 -23.23 13.68 6.26
CA GLY A 367 -23.28 14.87 7.10
C GLY A 367 -22.40 14.79 8.34
N HIS A 368 -21.57 13.76 8.48
CA HIS A 368 -20.55 13.73 9.53
C HIS A 368 -19.44 14.72 9.19
N TYR A 369 -18.93 15.40 10.21
CA TYR A 369 -18.04 16.52 9.99
C TYR A 369 -16.86 16.61 10.96
N LEU A 370 -15.84 17.35 10.52
CA LEU A 370 -14.84 18.03 11.34
C LEU A 370 -15.05 19.53 11.17
N HIS A 371 -15.13 20.27 12.26
CA HIS A 371 -15.22 21.72 12.27
C HIS A 371 -13.98 22.33 12.93
N PHE A 372 -13.43 23.39 12.34
CA PHE A 372 -12.18 24.03 12.71
C PHE A 372 -12.46 25.42 13.25
N SER A 373 -12.33 25.62 14.57
CA SER A 373 -12.44 26.93 15.22
C SER A 373 -11.10 27.63 15.22
N ARG A 374 -11.11 28.94 14.94
CA ARG A 374 -9.89 29.75 14.82
C ARG A 374 -10.04 31.08 15.53
N THR A 375 -8.91 31.70 15.90
CA THR A 375 -8.88 33.10 16.33
C THR A 375 -9.19 34.06 15.17
N GLU A 376 -9.35 35.33 15.45
CA GLU A 376 -9.52 36.37 14.42
C GLU A 376 -8.31 36.48 13.48
N GLU A 377 -7.11 36.16 13.97
CA GLU A 377 -5.86 36.11 13.20
C GLU A 377 -5.73 34.83 12.35
N GLY A 378 -6.67 33.88 12.49
CA GLY A 378 -6.69 32.61 11.72
C GLY A 378 -5.99 31.43 12.37
N THR A 379 -5.45 31.57 13.60
CA THR A 379 -4.82 30.44 14.33
C THR A 379 -5.86 29.41 14.73
N LEU A 380 -5.64 28.15 14.40
CA LEU A 380 -6.52 27.02 14.75
C LEU A 380 -6.48 26.78 16.26
N THR A 381 -7.62 26.86 16.94
CA THR A 381 -7.72 26.64 18.39
C THR A 381 -8.38 25.33 18.76
N ASP A 382 -9.37 24.90 17.98
CA ASP A 382 -10.15 23.72 18.31
C ASP A 382 -10.59 22.95 17.06
N ILE A 383 -10.65 21.63 17.18
CA ILE A 383 -11.28 20.76 16.19
C ILE A 383 -12.38 19.99 16.90
N SER A 384 -13.61 20.11 16.41
CA SER A 384 -14.75 19.35 16.87
C SER A 384 -15.30 18.44 15.77
N ALA A 385 -15.67 17.22 16.13
CA ALA A 385 -16.17 16.21 15.23
C ALA A 385 -17.56 15.72 15.62
N THR A 386 -18.29 15.14 14.66
CA THR A 386 -19.52 14.41 14.92
C THR A 386 -19.29 13.35 16.00
N GLY A 387 -20.25 13.20 16.94
CA GLY A 387 -20.11 12.27 18.07
C GLY A 387 -19.46 12.89 19.31
N ASN A 388 -19.37 14.23 19.38
CA ASN A 388 -18.79 14.99 20.50
C ASN A 388 -17.31 14.72 20.75
N VAL A 389 -16.56 14.40 19.71
CA VAL A 389 -15.09 14.36 19.78
C VAL A 389 -14.57 15.78 19.64
N HIS A 390 -13.73 16.22 20.58
CA HIS A 390 -13.21 17.59 20.61
C HIS A 390 -11.77 17.61 21.10
N VAL A 391 -10.91 18.35 20.38
CA VAL A 391 -9.53 18.62 20.77
C VAL A 391 -9.26 20.11 20.77
N HIS A 392 -8.43 20.56 21.72
CA HIS A 392 -7.97 21.94 21.88
C HIS A 392 -6.46 22.02 21.70
N LEU A 393 -6.01 23.04 20.97
CA LEU A 393 -4.63 23.29 20.59
C LEU A 393 -4.06 24.42 21.44
N GLN A 394 -2.86 24.26 22.00
CA GLN A 394 -2.16 25.25 22.81
C GLN A 394 -0.88 25.74 22.14
N TYR A 395 -0.63 27.05 22.22
CA TYR A 395 0.47 27.74 21.59
C TYR A 395 1.23 28.58 22.62
N GLU A 396 2.05 27.92 23.46
CA GLU A 396 2.77 28.58 24.57
C GLU A 396 4.21 29.00 24.18
N HIS A 397 4.64 28.69 22.95
CA HIS A 397 5.95 29.06 22.46
C HIS A 397 6.01 30.52 21.97
N PRO A 398 7.11 31.28 22.23
CA PRO A 398 7.20 32.69 21.83
C PRO A 398 7.01 32.99 20.34
N LEU A 399 7.34 32.03 19.48
CA LEU A 399 7.14 32.13 18.02
C LEU A 399 5.75 31.63 17.57
N GLY A 400 4.78 31.44 18.48
CA GLY A 400 3.44 30.96 18.14
C GLY A 400 3.41 29.49 17.68
N ARG A 401 4.35 28.67 18.12
CA ARG A 401 4.37 27.24 17.80
C ARG A 401 3.35 26.46 18.61
N LEU A 402 2.80 25.41 18.02
CA LEU A 402 1.91 24.47 18.70
C LEU A 402 2.69 23.69 19.75
N THR A 403 2.30 23.75 21.02
CA THR A 403 3.01 23.07 22.12
C THR A 403 2.31 21.84 22.63
N SER A 404 0.97 21.78 22.53
CA SER A 404 0.24 20.57 22.92
C SER A 404 -1.15 20.50 22.25
N VAL A 405 -1.66 19.27 22.16
CA VAL A 405 -3.06 18.99 21.77
C VAL A 405 -3.74 18.25 22.91
N LYS A 406 -4.87 18.76 23.37
CA LYS A 406 -5.62 18.21 24.51
C LYS A 406 -7.00 17.72 24.09
N ARG A 407 -7.41 16.57 24.63
CA ARG A 407 -8.78 16.09 24.50
C ARG A 407 -9.68 16.85 25.45
N ILE A 408 -10.82 17.31 24.95
CA ILE A 408 -11.83 18.03 25.71
C ILE A 408 -13.06 17.14 25.87
N VAL A 409 -13.55 17.01 27.10
CA VAL A 409 -14.81 16.34 27.43
C VAL A 409 -15.57 17.25 28.41
N ASN A 410 -16.83 17.53 28.13
CA ASN A 410 -17.68 18.40 28.95
C ASN A 410 -17.04 19.79 29.24
N LYS A 411 -16.31 20.34 28.26
CA LYS A 411 -15.56 21.62 28.33
C LYS A 411 -14.31 21.59 29.24
N GLU A 412 -13.91 20.44 29.71
CA GLU A 412 -12.69 20.27 30.51
C GLU A 412 -11.63 19.49 29.72
N ALA A 413 -10.37 19.88 29.89
CA ALA A 413 -9.24 19.12 29.35
C ALA A 413 -9.00 17.87 30.19
N VAL A 414 -9.26 16.70 29.64
CA VAL A 414 -9.15 15.42 30.37
C VAL A 414 -7.85 14.69 30.08
N GLU A 415 -7.17 14.97 28.96
CA GLU A 415 -5.98 14.27 28.53
C GLU A 415 -5.16 15.14 27.59
N THR A 416 -3.83 15.08 27.69
CA THR A 416 -2.93 15.62 26.67
C THR A 416 -2.56 14.50 25.70
N LEU A 417 -2.92 14.66 24.44
CA LEU A 417 -2.75 13.63 23.40
C LEU A 417 -1.34 13.64 22.81
N ALA A 418 -0.79 14.84 22.59
CA ALA A 418 0.57 15.03 22.08
C ALA A 418 1.18 16.32 22.65
N ARG A 419 2.52 16.35 22.75
CA ARG A 419 3.31 17.54 23.10
C ARG A 419 4.45 17.70 22.10
N TYR A 420 4.81 18.96 21.85
CA TYR A 420 5.81 19.36 20.87
C TYR A 420 6.85 20.26 21.53
N HIS A 421 8.12 19.96 21.32
CA HIS A 421 9.25 20.78 21.72
C HIS A 421 9.97 21.30 20.49
N TYR A 422 10.67 22.41 20.67
CA TYR A 422 11.34 23.13 19.59
C TYR A 422 12.77 23.45 19.98
N ASP A 423 13.64 23.54 18.99
CA ASP A 423 14.99 24.06 19.17
C ASP A 423 15.00 25.62 19.31
N ASP A 424 16.18 26.19 19.54
CA ASP A 424 16.34 27.65 19.70
C ASP A 424 15.93 28.45 18.46
N ASN A 425 15.84 27.82 17.29
CA ASN A 425 15.37 28.43 16.04
C ASN A 425 13.86 28.24 15.81
N GLY A 426 13.16 27.61 16.74
CA GLY A 426 11.73 27.32 16.63
C GLY A 426 11.39 26.21 15.64
N GLN A 427 12.34 25.30 15.36
CA GLN A 427 12.12 24.09 14.58
C GLN A 427 11.71 22.95 15.50
N LEU A 428 10.79 22.10 15.05
CA LEU A 428 10.31 20.94 15.82
C LEU A 428 11.47 20.02 16.18
N SER A 429 11.78 19.86 17.46
CA SER A 429 12.87 19.00 17.94
C SER A 429 12.40 17.67 18.48
N ASP A 430 11.25 17.63 19.19
CA ASP A 430 10.75 16.41 19.83
C ASP A 430 9.23 16.36 19.85
N VAL A 431 8.72 15.12 19.76
CA VAL A 431 7.29 14.82 19.88
C VAL A 431 7.09 13.78 20.96
N TYR A 432 6.16 14.04 21.85
CA TYR A 432 5.79 13.17 22.96
C TYR A 432 4.35 12.70 22.83
N ASN A 433 4.13 11.41 23.10
CA ASN A 433 2.81 10.81 23.12
C ASN A 433 2.01 11.19 24.40
N ARG A 434 0.79 10.65 24.52
CA ARG A 434 -0.09 10.87 25.69
C ARG A 434 0.50 10.40 27.02
N ASN A 435 1.39 9.42 27.01
CA ASN A 435 2.04 8.90 28.20
C ASN A 435 3.27 9.74 28.60
N GLY A 436 3.70 10.69 27.77
CA GLY A 436 4.90 11.48 27.96
C GLY A 436 6.18 10.82 27.44
N ASP A 437 6.06 9.72 26.66
CA ASP A 437 7.22 9.10 26.02
C ASP A 437 7.60 9.89 24.76
N SER A 438 8.90 10.11 24.54
CA SER A 438 9.38 10.67 23.28
C SER A 438 9.23 9.62 22.17
N ILE A 439 8.43 9.95 21.16
CA ILE A 439 8.16 9.07 20.01
C ILE A 439 8.93 9.47 18.76
N ARG A 440 9.36 10.74 18.67
CA ARG A 440 10.14 11.26 17.55
C ARG A 440 11.09 12.33 18.04
N SER A 441 12.30 12.39 17.47
CA SER A 441 13.18 13.55 17.61
C SER A 441 13.82 13.94 16.29
N PHE A 442 14.16 15.23 16.15
CA PHE A 442 14.66 15.82 14.92
C PHE A 442 15.83 16.77 15.21
N SER A 443 16.77 16.86 14.27
CA SER A 443 17.86 17.84 14.32
C SER A 443 18.05 18.49 12.96
N TYR A 444 18.42 19.76 12.96
CA TYR A 444 18.57 20.57 11.76
C TYR A 444 19.90 21.29 11.74
N THR A 445 20.42 21.53 10.53
CA THR A 445 21.56 22.39 10.27
C THR A 445 21.27 23.19 9.00
N ASP A 446 21.52 24.49 9.04
CA ASP A 446 21.24 25.40 7.91
C ASP A 446 19.80 25.32 7.35
N GLY A 447 18.84 25.02 8.23
CA GLY A 447 17.42 24.95 7.91
C GLY A 447 16.96 23.68 7.21
N VAL A 448 17.82 22.65 7.10
CA VAL A 448 17.47 21.32 6.61
C VAL A 448 17.64 20.25 7.68
N MET A 449 16.81 19.21 7.64
CA MET A 449 16.86 18.11 8.62
C MET A 449 18.11 17.25 8.40
N THR A 450 18.94 17.13 9.42
CA THR A 450 20.16 16.29 9.39
C THR A 450 20.00 14.96 10.13
N ARG A 451 19.01 14.87 11.04
CA ARG A 451 18.73 13.63 11.78
C ARG A 451 17.25 13.57 12.14
N HIS A 452 16.69 12.37 12.16
CA HIS A 452 15.48 12.06 12.92
C HIS A 452 15.60 10.68 13.59
N SER A 453 14.84 10.47 14.67
CA SER A 453 14.71 9.16 15.31
C SER A 453 13.25 8.76 15.48
N ASN A 454 13.02 7.47 15.71
CA ASN A 454 11.70 6.93 16.07
C ASN A 454 11.68 6.44 17.53
N ALA A 455 10.50 6.03 18.01
CA ALA A 455 10.30 5.52 19.38
C ALA A 455 11.10 4.25 19.71
N LEU A 456 11.58 3.51 18.71
CA LEU A 456 12.36 2.29 18.87
C LEU A 456 13.87 2.55 18.91
N GLY A 457 14.30 3.83 18.83
CA GLY A 457 15.71 4.23 18.87
C GLY A 457 16.45 4.08 17.55
N LEU A 458 15.75 3.92 16.43
CA LEU A 458 16.36 4.00 15.10
C LEU A 458 16.66 5.46 14.77
N ASP A 459 17.93 5.77 14.58
CA ASP A 459 18.41 7.07 14.10
C ASP A 459 18.65 7.02 12.59
N CYS A 460 18.15 8.03 11.90
CA CYS A 460 18.35 8.25 10.47
C CYS A 460 19.08 9.57 10.26
N TYR A 461 20.16 9.57 9.51
CA TYR A 461 21.05 10.72 9.29
C TYR A 461 21.11 11.08 7.80
N TYR A 462 21.30 12.37 7.50
CA TYR A 462 21.32 12.91 6.15
C TYR A 462 22.49 13.87 5.97
N ARG A 463 23.24 13.72 4.88
CA ARG A 463 24.23 14.70 4.41
C ARG A 463 23.67 15.40 3.18
N TRP A 464 23.88 16.70 3.16
CA TRP A 464 23.33 17.59 2.15
C TRP A 464 24.44 18.24 1.34
N GLU A 465 24.17 18.50 0.05
CA GLU A 465 24.95 19.35 -0.84
C GLU A 465 24.03 20.29 -1.59
N THR A 466 24.55 21.46 -1.98
CA THR A 466 23.83 22.38 -2.85
C THR A 466 24.05 21.98 -4.31
N ILE A 467 23.01 21.54 -4.97
CA ILE A 467 23.00 21.16 -6.39
C ILE A 467 21.96 22.02 -7.10
N ASP A 468 22.36 22.71 -8.16
CA ASP A 468 21.53 23.68 -8.89
C ASP A 468 20.86 24.72 -7.97
N GLY A 469 21.61 25.20 -6.98
CA GLY A 469 21.16 26.23 -6.04
C GLY A 469 20.15 25.78 -4.98
N GLN A 470 19.92 24.46 -4.85
CA GLN A 470 18.99 23.88 -3.89
C GLN A 470 19.69 22.81 -3.04
N PRO A 471 19.37 22.71 -1.73
CA PRO A 471 19.87 21.63 -0.90
C PRO A 471 19.27 20.28 -1.35
N ARG A 472 20.14 19.27 -1.54
CA ARG A 472 19.79 17.90 -1.93
C ARG A 472 20.47 16.92 -0.99
N VAL A 473 19.77 15.85 -0.64
CA VAL A 473 20.38 14.74 0.11
C VAL A 473 21.32 13.99 -0.82
N VAL A 474 22.57 13.88 -0.44
CA VAL A 474 23.58 13.10 -1.20
C VAL A 474 24.00 11.82 -0.50
N GLU A 475 23.64 11.70 0.80
CA GLU A 475 23.95 10.52 1.59
C GLU A 475 22.93 10.38 2.71
N HIS A 476 22.54 9.14 2.99
CA HIS A 476 21.67 8.77 4.08
C HIS A 476 22.20 7.48 4.74
N TRP A 477 22.19 7.45 6.07
CA TRP A 477 22.52 6.23 6.81
C TRP A 477 21.69 6.12 8.08
N THR A 478 21.60 4.90 8.61
CA THR A 478 20.86 4.60 9.82
C THR A 478 21.74 3.98 10.89
N SER A 479 21.29 4.04 12.15
CA SER A 479 22.02 3.46 13.29
C SER A 479 22.09 1.93 13.25
N ASP A 480 21.23 1.25 12.49
CA ASP A 480 21.22 -0.19 12.30
C ASP A 480 22.00 -0.68 11.06
N GLY A 481 22.63 0.26 10.33
CA GLY A 481 23.63 -0.05 9.31
C GLY A 481 23.16 0.07 7.85
N GLU A 482 21.96 0.58 7.57
CA GLU A 482 21.63 0.99 6.20
C GLU A 482 22.50 2.18 5.79
N HIS A 483 22.90 2.23 4.53
CA HIS A 483 23.69 3.32 3.97
C HIS A 483 23.43 3.47 2.49
N TYR A 484 23.10 4.71 2.07
CA TYR A 484 22.78 5.06 0.70
C TYR A 484 23.56 6.29 0.26
N HIS A 485 24.07 6.27 -0.97
CA HIS A 485 24.64 7.42 -1.66
C HIS A 485 23.77 7.78 -2.84
N TYR A 486 23.48 9.08 -3.03
CA TYR A 486 22.63 9.57 -4.11
C TYR A 486 23.41 10.41 -5.10
N ARG A 487 23.06 10.27 -6.38
CA ARG A 487 23.56 11.07 -7.48
C ARG A 487 22.38 11.55 -8.32
N TYR A 488 22.48 12.76 -8.85
CA TYR A 488 21.41 13.39 -9.62
C TYR A 488 21.96 14.00 -10.90
N ASP A 489 21.32 13.75 -12.03
CA ASP A 489 21.45 14.49 -13.28
C ASP A 489 20.07 15.06 -13.64
N PHE A 490 19.75 16.23 -13.10
CA PHE A 490 18.46 16.89 -13.33
C PHE A 490 18.28 17.36 -14.79
N LYS A 491 19.36 17.52 -15.56
CA LYS A 491 19.29 17.88 -16.99
C LYS A 491 18.85 16.68 -17.81
N GLN A 492 19.37 15.51 -17.52
CA GLN A 492 18.98 14.25 -18.15
C GLN A 492 17.80 13.58 -17.45
N ARG A 493 17.31 14.15 -16.34
CA ARG A 493 16.21 13.61 -15.53
C ARG A 493 16.46 12.16 -15.12
N THR A 494 17.66 11.91 -14.63
CA THR A 494 18.09 10.60 -14.14
C THR A 494 18.70 10.74 -12.75
N SER A 495 18.36 9.83 -11.86
CA SER A 495 18.90 9.79 -10.51
C SER A 495 19.25 8.37 -10.10
N TRP A 496 20.22 8.27 -9.19
CA TRP A 496 20.74 6.98 -8.72
C TRP A 496 20.81 6.96 -7.20
N ALA A 497 20.52 5.79 -6.63
CA ALA A 497 20.78 5.48 -5.23
C ALA A 497 21.64 4.22 -5.15
N VAL A 498 22.75 4.29 -4.43
CA VAL A 498 23.68 3.17 -4.23
C VAL A 498 23.58 2.73 -2.76
N ASP A 499 23.28 1.46 -2.53
CA ASP A 499 23.14 0.91 -1.18
C ASP A 499 24.50 0.47 -0.57
N VAL A 500 24.47 0.02 0.68
CA VAL A 500 25.64 -0.46 1.45
C VAL A 500 26.37 -1.62 0.76
N LEU A 501 25.70 -2.40 -0.09
CA LEU A 501 26.30 -3.50 -0.84
C LEU A 501 26.85 -3.05 -2.20
N GLY A 502 26.76 -1.76 -2.53
CA GLY A 502 27.18 -1.21 -3.81
C GLY A 502 26.21 -1.50 -4.96
N ARG A 503 24.98 -1.96 -4.67
CA ARG A 503 23.94 -2.15 -5.68
C ARG A 503 23.30 -0.82 -6.00
N GLU A 504 22.98 -0.60 -7.27
CA GLU A 504 22.48 0.67 -7.78
C GLU A 504 21.00 0.56 -8.17
N LEU A 505 20.20 1.45 -7.65
CA LEU A 505 18.86 1.80 -8.14
C LEU A 505 19.00 2.99 -9.08
N GLU A 506 18.41 2.94 -10.26
CA GLU A 506 18.38 4.03 -11.24
C GLU A 506 16.93 4.36 -11.60
N VAL A 507 16.60 5.65 -11.67
CA VAL A 507 15.28 6.13 -12.09
C VAL A 507 15.41 7.21 -13.14
N HIS A 508 14.57 7.12 -14.19
CA HIS A 508 14.36 8.15 -15.20
C HIS A 508 12.95 8.73 -15.04
N TYR A 509 12.81 10.04 -15.22
CA TYR A 509 11.53 10.72 -15.01
C TYR A 509 11.29 11.82 -16.05
N ASN A 510 10.01 12.15 -16.27
CA ASN A 510 9.60 13.20 -17.20
C ASN A 510 9.68 14.62 -16.59
N GLU A 511 9.21 15.63 -17.32
CA GLU A 511 9.19 17.04 -16.88
C GLU A 511 8.36 17.28 -15.62
N ASP A 512 7.31 16.50 -15.43
CA ASP A 512 6.46 16.54 -14.24
C ASP A 512 7.03 15.74 -13.07
N ARG A 513 8.31 15.32 -13.15
CA ARG A 513 9.00 14.48 -12.17
C ARG A 513 8.30 13.14 -11.91
N ARG A 514 7.63 12.58 -12.93
CA ARG A 514 7.04 11.25 -12.88
C ARG A 514 8.02 10.25 -13.44
N VAL A 515 8.25 9.18 -12.71
CA VAL A 515 9.15 8.11 -13.15
C VAL A 515 8.54 7.43 -14.38
N THR A 516 9.35 7.29 -15.42
CA THR A 516 8.98 6.65 -16.70
C THR A 516 9.72 5.35 -16.94
N SER A 517 10.86 5.15 -16.29
CA SER A 517 11.59 3.88 -16.31
C SER A 517 12.63 3.85 -15.19
N GLY A 518 13.21 2.69 -14.95
CA GLY A 518 14.32 2.56 -14.02
C GLY A 518 14.76 1.11 -13.87
N ARG A 519 15.79 0.93 -13.06
CA ARG A 519 16.36 -0.36 -12.73
C ARG A 519 16.48 -0.47 -11.21
N ASP A 520 15.99 -1.55 -10.64
CA ASP A 520 16.05 -1.76 -9.21
C ASP A 520 17.42 -2.24 -8.71
N TYR A 521 17.60 -2.37 -7.40
CA TYR A 521 18.85 -2.87 -6.79
C TYR A 521 19.22 -4.30 -7.20
N GLY A 522 18.29 -5.07 -7.76
CA GLY A 522 18.52 -6.39 -8.36
C GLY A 522 19.03 -6.33 -9.79
N GLY A 523 19.03 -5.14 -10.41
CA GLY A 523 19.38 -4.92 -11.81
C GLY A 523 18.20 -5.14 -12.76
N GLU A 524 16.98 -5.33 -12.23
CA GLU A 524 15.77 -5.57 -13.00
C GLU A 524 15.19 -4.27 -13.55
N HIS A 525 14.80 -4.28 -14.82
CA HIS A 525 14.33 -3.08 -15.53
C HIS A 525 12.81 -3.00 -15.57
N TYR A 526 12.30 -1.77 -15.39
CA TYR A 526 10.88 -1.42 -15.42
C TYR A 526 10.65 -0.23 -16.33
N THR A 527 9.58 -0.26 -17.14
CA THR A 527 9.13 0.89 -17.94
C THR A 527 7.67 1.20 -17.59
N ILE A 528 7.35 2.49 -17.49
CA ILE A 528 6.07 2.99 -17.02
C ILE A 528 5.50 3.94 -18.06
N ASP A 529 4.36 3.59 -18.65
CA ASP A 529 3.60 4.47 -19.53
C ASP A 529 2.59 5.27 -18.72
N ILE A 530 2.49 6.56 -18.99
CA ILE A 530 1.67 7.52 -18.23
C ILE A 530 0.84 8.35 -19.21
N ASP A 531 -0.47 8.51 -18.94
CA ASP A 531 -1.34 9.39 -19.73
C ASP A 531 -1.17 10.87 -19.35
N GLU A 532 -1.89 11.75 -20.06
CA GLU A 532 -1.88 13.20 -19.82
C GLU A 532 -2.43 13.61 -18.45
N ASN A 533 -3.24 12.78 -17.81
CA ASN A 533 -3.76 12.97 -16.45
C ASN A 533 -2.84 12.35 -15.38
N GLY A 534 -1.71 11.76 -15.81
CA GLY A 534 -0.72 11.12 -14.95
C GLY A 534 -1.12 9.74 -14.43
N ASN A 535 -2.10 9.09 -15.02
CA ASN A 535 -2.42 7.72 -14.68
C ASN A 535 -1.43 6.78 -15.35
N ILE A 536 -1.04 5.72 -14.65
CA ILE A 536 -0.20 4.67 -15.24
C ILE A 536 -1.06 3.82 -16.18
N THR A 537 -0.77 3.85 -17.47
CA THR A 537 -1.50 3.11 -18.50
C THR A 537 -0.81 1.83 -18.93
N GLY A 538 0.49 1.73 -18.68
CA GLY A 538 1.30 0.56 -18.97
C GLY A 538 2.42 0.39 -17.95
N LEU A 539 2.76 -0.86 -17.67
CA LEU A 539 3.91 -1.22 -16.83
C LEU A 539 4.57 -2.44 -17.45
N VAL A 540 5.79 -2.25 -17.96
CA VAL A 540 6.63 -3.36 -18.41
C VAL A 540 7.48 -3.80 -17.23
N LEU A 541 7.27 -5.05 -16.83
CA LEU A 541 8.00 -5.72 -15.76
C LEU A 541 9.28 -6.38 -16.27
N PRO A 542 10.19 -6.81 -15.41
CA PRO A 542 11.26 -7.74 -15.78
C PRO A 542 10.70 -8.92 -16.59
N ASP A 543 11.47 -9.48 -17.51
CA ASP A 543 11.05 -10.53 -18.44
C ASP A 543 10.04 -10.07 -19.53
N ASP A 544 9.95 -8.76 -19.80
CA ASP A 544 9.06 -8.14 -20.81
C ASP A 544 7.56 -8.40 -20.58
N ASN A 545 7.17 -8.82 -19.37
CA ASN A 545 5.79 -8.96 -19.00
C ASN A 545 5.11 -7.60 -18.88
N THR A 546 4.03 -7.38 -19.64
CA THR A 546 3.35 -6.09 -19.67
C THR A 546 1.99 -6.16 -18.99
N LEU A 547 1.73 -5.22 -18.07
CA LEU A 547 0.42 -4.89 -17.53
C LEU A 547 -0.11 -3.64 -18.22
N THR A 548 -1.40 -3.61 -18.57
CA THR A 548 -2.03 -2.41 -19.11
C THR A 548 -3.27 -2.03 -18.33
N PHE A 549 -3.53 -0.72 -18.24
CA PHE A 549 -4.59 -0.15 -17.44
C PHE A 549 -5.35 0.90 -18.25
N LYS A 550 -6.69 0.92 -18.15
CA LYS A 550 -7.53 1.94 -18.78
C LYS A 550 -8.37 2.66 -17.74
N TYR A 551 -8.55 3.93 -17.98
CA TYR A 551 -9.27 4.83 -17.09
C TYR A 551 -10.43 5.50 -17.84
N ASP A 552 -11.45 5.89 -17.09
CA ASP A 552 -12.50 6.76 -17.62
C ASP A 552 -12.11 8.25 -17.51
N HIS A 553 -13.02 9.12 -17.93
CA HIS A 553 -12.83 10.57 -17.94
C HIS A 553 -12.65 11.19 -16.52
N LEU A 554 -12.97 10.45 -15.46
CA LEU A 554 -12.72 10.83 -14.06
C LEU A 554 -11.43 10.22 -13.50
N SER A 555 -10.58 9.63 -14.33
CA SER A 555 -9.36 8.92 -13.92
C SER A 555 -9.63 7.73 -13.00
N ARG A 556 -10.79 7.04 -13.13
CA ARG A 556 -11.10 5.80 -12.41
C ARG A 556 -10.71 4.60 -13.27
N LEU A 557 -10.07 3.60 -12.66
CA LEU A 557 -9.68 2.37 -13.36
C LEU A 557 -10.92 1.62 -13.83
N VAL A 558 -11.00 1.32 -15.14
CA VAL A 558 -12.14 0.59 -15.77
C VAL A 558 -11.75 -0.73 -16.40
N GLU A 559 -10.49 -0.92 -16.76
CA GLU A 559 -9.98 -2.17 -17.32
C GLU A 559 -8.51 -2.35 -16.93
N GLU A 560 -8.13 -3.56 -16.59
CA GLU A 560 -6.73 -3.97 -16.47
C GLU A 560 -6.52 -5.28 -17.25
N THR A 561 -5.32 -5.44 -17.82
CA THR A 561 -4.95 -6.60 -18.62
C THR A 561 -3.62 -7.13 -18.15
N ASP A 562 -3.53 -8.42 -17.90
CA ASP A 562 -2.31 -9.11 -17.49
C ASP A 562 -1.42 -9.49 -18.69
N PRO A 563 -0.18 -9.99 -18.44
CA PRO A 563 0.73 -10.38 -19.52
C PRO A 563 0.22 -11.51 -20.44
N LEU A 564 -0.79 -12.26 -20.01
CA LEU A 564 -1.43 -13.31 -20.80
C LEU A 564 -2.64 -12.80 -21.60
N GLY A 565 -2.93 -11.50 -21.56
CA GLY A 565 -4.06 -10.88 -22.22
C GLY A 565 -5.40 -11.07 -21.51
N ARG A 566 -5.40 -11.57 -20.28
CA ARG A 566 -6.60 -11.76 -19.46
C ARG A 566 -7.02 -10.42 -18.88
N LYS A 567 -8.33 -10.12 -18.94
CA LYS A 567 -8.88 -8.82 -18.59
C LYS A 567 -9.74 -8.88 -17.34
N ILE A 568 -9.61 -7.84 -16.50
CA ILE A 568 -10.56 -7.52 -15.43
C ILE A 568 -11.16 -6.17 -15.76
N THR A 569 -12.47 -6.03 -15.62
CA THR A 569 -13.16 -4.76 -15.87
C THR A 569 -13.98 -4.32 -14.67
N TYR A 570 -14.09 -2.99 -14.51
CA TYR A 570 -14.75 -2.35 -13.38
C TYR A 570 -15.85 -1.41 -13.85
N LYS A 571 -17.00 -1.40 -13.14
CA LYS A 571 -18.03 -0.37 -13.26
C LYS A 571 -18.17 0.36 -11.93
N HIS A 572 -18.37 1.66 -11.99
CA HIS A 572 -18.45 2.51 -10.81
C HIS A 572 -19.85 3.05 -10.56
N HIS A 573 -20.14 3.38 -9.30
CA HIS A 573 -21.37 4.01 -8.85
C HIS A 573 -21.32 5.51 -9.12
N LEU A 574 -22.19 6.01 -10.00
CA LEU A 574 -22.27 7.45 -10.33
C LEU A 574 -20.87 8.03 -10.66
N ALA A 575 -20.55 9.19 -10.07
CA ALA A 575 -19.25 9.84 -10.21
C ALA A 575 -18.26 9.47 -9.08
N THR A 576 -18.56 8.43 -8.28
CA THR A 576 -17.73 8.02 -7.15
C THR A 576 -16.72 6.94 -7.54
N THR A 577 -15.77 6.64 -6.66
CA THR A 577 -14.83 5.52 -6.83
C THR A 577 -15.43 4.16 -6.45
N LEU A 578 -16.67 4.12 -5.92
CA LEU A 578 -17.35 2.89 -5.51
C LEU A 578 -17.56 1.96 -6.69
N VAL A 579 -17.02 0.75 -6.63
CA VAL A 579 -17.18 -0.26 -7.68
C VAL A 579 -18.53 -0.96 -7.53
N THR A 580 -19.34 -0.95 -8.59
CA THR A 580 -20.65 -1.64 -8.65
C THR A 580 -20.57 -3.01 -9.30
N GLN A 581 -19.55 -3.24 -10.14
CA GLN A 581 -19.31 -4.53 -10.76
C GLN A 581 -17.82 -4.70 -11.09
N THR A 582 -17.29 -5.87 -10.75
CA THR A 582 -16.02 -6.39 -11.26
C THR A 582 -16.32 -7.60 -12.12
N THR A 583 -15.78 -7.65 -13.35
CA THR A 583 -15.88 -8.83 -14.22
C THR A 583 -14.48 -9.44 -14.33
N TYR A 584 -14.37 -10.70 -13.97
CA TYR A 584 -13.13 -11.47 -13.98
C TYR A 584 -12.86 -12.11 -15.36
N PRO A 585 -11.63 -12.59 -15.63
CA PRO A 585 -11.25 -13.17 -16.93
C PRO A 585 -12.07 -14.39 -17.36
N ASP A 586 -12.63 -15.13 -16.42
CA ASP A 586 -13.50 -16.29 -16.66
C ASP A 586 -14.96 -15.91 -16.94
N GLY A 587 -15.27 -14.60 -16.94
CA GLY A 587 -16.61 -14.06 -17.14
C GLY A 587 -17.45 -14.02 -15.87
N SER A 588 -16.98 -14.54 -14.75
CA SER A 588 -17.67 -14.41 -13.46
C SER A 588 -17.70 -12.96 -13.01
N THR A 589 -18.68 -12.59 -12.18
CA THR A 589 -18.86 -11.20 -11.75
C THR A 589 -19.10 -11.08 -10.27
N TRP A 590 -18.38 -10.15 -9.63
CA TRP A 590 -18.78 -9.59 -8.35
C TRP A 590 -19.63 -8.34 -8.59
N LYS A 591 -20.66 -8.12 -7.78
CA LYS A 591 -21.54 -6.94 -7.90
C LYS A 591 -21.84 -6.34 -6.53
N ALA A 592 -21.95 -5.00 -6.50
CA ALA A 592 -22.39 -4.26 -5.32
C ALA A 592 -23.47 -3.24 -5.69
N ARG A 593 -24.38 -2.98 -4.75
CA ARG A 593 -25.37 -1.92 -4.84
C ARG A 593 -25.25 -1.02 -3.62
N TYR A 594 -25.23 0.27 -3.88
CA TYR A 594 -25.10 1.32 -2.87
C TYR A 594 -26.36 2.20 -2.86
N ASP A 595 -26.61 2.87 -1.75
CA ASP A 595 -27.58 3.96 -1.70
C ASP A 595 -27.00 5.26 -2.27
N SER A 596 -27.78 6.34 -2.27
CA SER A 596 -27.35 7.65 -2.77
C SER A 596 -26.24 8.32 -1.96
N ARG A 597 -26.00 7.86 -0.73
CA ARG A 597 -24.96 8.36 0.17
C ARG A 597 -23.67 7.51 0.11
N GLY A 598 -23.70 6.41 -0.66
CA GLY A 598 -22.57 5.49 -0.80
C GLY A 598 -22.53 4.35 0.21
N ASN A 599 -23.60 4.12 0.99
CA ASN A 599 -23.67 2.98 1.88
C ASN A 599 -23.93 1.70 1.10
N LEU A 600 -23.16 0.64 1.36
CA LEU A 600 -23.37 -0.67 0.75
C LEU A 600 -24.68 -1.27 1.25
N LEU A 601 -25.53 -1.68 0.30
CA LEU A 601 -26.83 -2.31 0.56
C LEU A 601 -26.80 -3.82 0.29
N ILE A 602 -26.19 -4.20 -0.83
CA ILE A 602 -26.11 -5.60 -1.28
C ILE A 602 -24.78 -5.81 -1.97
N GLU A 603 -24.15 -6.92 -1.68
CA GLU A 603 -23.09 -7.48 -2.52
C GLU A 603 -23.47 -8.87 -3.01
N THR A 604 -22.96 -9.24 -4.17
CA THR A 604 -23.16 -10.56 -4.80
C THR A 604 -21.80 -11.06 -5.26
N ASP A 605 -21.37 -12.19 -4.75
CA ASP A 605 -20.08 -12.79 -5.12
C ASP A 605 -20.13 -13.43 -6.54
N ALA A 606 -18.97 -13.95 -6.98
CA ALA A 606 -18.84 -14.57 -8.29
C ALA A 606 -19.67 -15.86 -8.44
N LEU A 607 -20.11 -16.46 -7.35
CA LEU A 607 -20.96 -17.66 -7.32
C LEU A 607 -22.45 -17.31 -7.28
N GLY A 608 -22.79 -16.01 -7.17
CA GLY A 608 -24.16 -15.51 -7.07
C GLY A 608 -24.73 -15.47 -5.66
N HIS A 609 -23.92 -15.70 -4.64
CA HIS A 609 -24.34 -15.57 -3.24
C HIS A 609 -24.49 -14.09 -2.88
N LYS A 610 -25.61 -13.77 -2.25
CA LYS A 610 -25.93 -12.40 -1.85
C LYS A 610 -25.71 -12.19 -0.36
N THR A 611 -25.12 -11.06 -0.01
CA THR A 611 -25.07 -10.53 1.36
C THR A 611 -25.78 -9.18 1.36
N GLU A 612 -26.71 -8.98 2.28
CA GLU A 612 -27.47 -7.74 2.44
C GLU A 612 -27.03 -7.00 3.71
N TYR A 613 -27.00 -5.68 3.64
CA TYR A 613 -26.59 -4.79 4.72
C TYR A 613 -27.73 -3.82 5.04
N LEU A 614 -28.17 -3.80 6.30
CA LEU A 614 -29.08 -2.79 6.82
C LEU A 614 -28.25 -1.80 7.63
N ASN A 615 -28.25 -0.54 7.21
CA ASN A 615 -27.44 0.51 7.78
C ASN A 615 -28.31 1.45 8.65
N SER A 616 -27.70 2.00 9.70
CA SER A 616 -28.27 3.10 10.48
C SER A 616 -28.29 4.41 9.69
N GLU A 617 -28.87 5.45 10.24
CA GLU A 617 -28.83 6.82 9.67
C GLU A 617 -27.38 7.34 9.55
N ASP A 618 -26.49 6.90 10.45
CA ASP A 618 -25.07 7.20 10.43
C ASP A 618 -24.26 6.37 9.42
N GLY A 619 -24.93 5.51 8.60
CA GLY A 619 -24.27 4.67 7.62
C GLY A 619 -23.56 3.44 8.19
N LEU A 620 -23.76 3.13 9.47
CA LEU A 620 -23.15 1.97 10.11
C LEU A 620 -24.05 0.75 9.95
N PRO A 621 -23.55 -0.42 9.50
CA PRO A 621 -24.35 -1.62 9.36
C PRO A 621 -24.73 -2.16 10.74
N HIS A 622 -26.02 -2.25 11.03
CA HIS A 622 -26.52 -2.86 12.25
C HIS A 622 -26.99 -4.30 12.07
N THR A 623 -27.29 -4.71 10.81
CA THR A 623 -27.67 -6.07 10.49
C THR A 623 -27.02 -6.49 9.17
N ILE A 624 -26.43 -7.69 9.15
CA ILE A 624 -25.86 -8.31 7.96
C ILE A 624 -26.59 -9.64 7.74
N ILE A 625 -27.17 -9.83 6.55
CA ILE A 625 -27.91 -11.03 6.18
C ILE A 625 -27.07 -11.77 5.12
N ASP A 626 -26.65 -12.96 5.43
CA ASP A 626 -25.83 -13.79 4.53
C ASP A 626 -26.70 -14.50 3.45
N ALA A 627 -26.04 -15.16 2.51
CA ALA A 627 -26.69 -15.87 1.41
C ALA A 627 -27.58 -17.04 1.86
N THR A 628 -27.48 -17.49 3.11
CA THR A 628 -28.34 -18.51 3.71
C THR A 628 -29.48 -17.89 4.52
N TYR A 629 -29.71 -16.58 4.38
CA TYR A 629 -30.69 -15.77 5.11
C TYR A 629 -30.51 -15.75 6.63
N LYS A 630 -29.28 -15.98 7.10
CA LYS A 630 -28.94 -15.86 8.50
C LYS A 630 -28.44 -14.47 8.81
N SER A 631 -28.94 -13.91 9.91
CA SER A 631 -28.61 -12.54 10.32
C SER A 631 -27.51 -12.51 11.36
N LYS A 632 -26.63 -11.51 11.25
CA LYS A 632 -25.64 -11.11 12.25
C LYS A 632 -25.98 -9.69 12.65
N TYR A 633 -25.79 -9.35 13.93
CA TYR A 633 -26.17 -8.04 14.47
C TYR A 633 -24.96 -7.34 15.07
N LEU A 634 -24.88 -6.01 14.88
CA LEU A 634 -23.83 -5.15 15.38
C LEU A 634 -24.43 -3.97 16.13
N TRP A 635 -23.86 -3.66 17.26
CA TRP A 635 -24.20 -2.47 18.05
C TRP A 635 -22.98 -1.57 18.12
N TRP A 636 -23.20 -0.29 17.91
CA TRP A 636 -22.17 0.72 17.81
C TRP A 636 -22.32 1.75 18.92
N ASN A 637 -21.20 2.25 19.45
CA ASN A 637 -21.21 3.43 20.31
C ASN A 637 -21.17 4.72 19.45
N SER A 638 -21.24 5.89 20.13
CA SER A 638 -21.17 7.21 19.48
C SER A 638 -19.85 7.50 18.77
N LEU A 639 -18.82 6.69 19.01
CA LEU A 639 -17.50 6.77 18.36
C LEU A 639 -17.35 5.81 17.18
N ALA A 640 -18.47 5.27 16.67
CA ALA A 640 -18.49 4.28 15.58
C ALA A 640 -17.66 3.01 15.87
N GLN A 641 -17.55 2.61 17.14
CA GLN A 641 -16.89 1.38 17.56
C GLN A 641 -17.94 0.32 17.86
N VAL A 642 -17.73 -0.91 17.39
CA VAL A 642 -18.60 -2.06 17.71
C VAL A 642 -18.43 -2.38 19.19
N VAL A 643 -19.53 -2.30 19.93
CA VAL A 643 -19.59 -2.61 21.37
C VAL A 643 -20.24 -3.97 21.66
N ARG A 644 -20.95 -4.52 20.69
CA ARG A 644 -21.53 -5.86 20.75
C ARG A 644 -21.69 -6.42 19.36
N PHE A 645 -21.38 -7.68 19.19
CA PHE A 645 -21.61 -8.45 17.98
C PHE A 645 -22.35 -9.73 18.34
N GLN A 646 -23.39 -10.08 17.58
CA GLN A 646 -24.10 -11.34 17.70
C GLN A 646 -24.04 -12.09 16.38
N ASP A 647 -23.54 -13.32 16.42
CA ASP A 647 -23.47 -14.18 15.25
C ASP A 647 -24.82 -14.79 14.85
N CYS A 648 -24.85 -15.50 13.73
CA CYS A 648 -26.06 -16.13 13.23
C CYS A 648 -26.56 -17.32 14.07
N SER A 649 -25.80 -17.78 15.07
CA SER A 649 -26.24 -18.78 16.05
C SER A 649 -26.83 -18.15 17.32
N GLY A 650 -26.84 -16.81 17.40
CA GLY A 650 -27.27 -16.06 18.56
C GLY A 650 -26.20 -15.89 19.64
N LYS A 651 -24.95 -16.28 19.35
CA LYS A 651 -23.84 -16.12 20.28
C LYS A 651 -23.33 -14.67 20.26
N ASP A 652 -23.26 -14.08 21.43
CA ASP A 652 -22.72 -12.72 21.66
C ASP A 652 -21.21 -12.73 21.88
N THR A 653 -20.56 -11.68 21.39
CA THR A 653 -19.14 -11.37 21.63
C THR A 653 -18.99 -9.88 21.89
#